data_d477ddea4f0c55f5ce3297d70435d2db
#
_entry.id   d477ddea4f0c55f5ce3297d70435d2db
#
_cell.length_a   1.000
_cell.length_b   1.000
_cell.length_c   1.000
_cell.angle_alpha   90.00
_cell.angle_beta   90.00
_cell.angle_gamma   90.00
#
_symmetry.space_group_name_H-M   'P 1'
#
loop_
_entity.id
_entity.type
_entity.pdbx_description
1 polymer ?
#
loop_
_entity_poly.entity_id
_entity_poly.type
_entity_poly.pdbx_seq_one_letter_code
_entity_poly.pdbx_strand_id
1 'polypeptide(L)'
;MLNVPNKKCIRRLSDRSLKAAKTRNIIAVIAIALTTVLFTSLFTIAMSINASFQQGNFRQAGGDMHGSFKDLSEAQVEELKDDLLIREYGTRLMVGMAPGEVPFNKSHVEISCMDEAEAKHYFIEPVEGSLPREGTDEAATDTRVLSLLGIEPKVGAQFTVPIEIDSNTPDAHTVERTFTLSGWWEYDSAIVASHVLLPRSAAEELCALSTGNANTQTGTWSLDVMFSSSLHIRDDLEQILANHGYQCDDATGDNYINIGVNWGYSGAQLAANIDPLTVIAIAAMLLLIIFTGYLIIYNVFQISVTNDIRFYGLLKTIGTTGKQIRRMIRRQAYLLSLIGIPIGLVIGYLIGAQLVPLILSQLDGMHETISISPLIFLFATVFSLITVRISCRKPGRMAARVSPVEAVRYTDAGVRPPKKSKGRHAAEKRAAYGAKLPRMAWMNLGRSRSKTVITVISLALAVVLMQLTYTFAIGFDMDRYLASKSAVDFIVGDAAYFQTGSGFSSTDEAVPENVIADIDAQGGITQSGRIYGQVSSVQEFVSEDWFRQNNGQWYPADHLDQMVEQAEQNASGQIADRVQLYGMEDFPLSRLTVLEGDLSALSDPTKNAIAAVYATDDYGDPEMQSHWAKVGDTVHLRYVEAYEYYYTDTGEVIPLDEVGDAYAGDRTIASRAKTYRDKEYTIVAAVVIPGSIDYRFYGADQFVMGAKQFKQDTQTSSVMTYVFDTTDDATDRMEAFLADYTENVQPLFDYESKKTYQAEFEGFRSMFLTLGGALSLIVGLVGVLNFLNAVLTGIITRRHEFAVLQAIGMTGRQLRRMLMLEGLYYALLAMAVSTVLSVTLGPLIGAGCANVFWFFVYRFSVLPLAVLLPVFILLGLAIPLVTYRSTAKQSIVERLRTDE
;
A
#
# COMPACT_ATOMS: atom_id res chain seq x y z
N MET A 1 -34.68 36.26 -35.69
CA MET A 1 -35.04 34.83 -35.90
C MET A 1 -35.87 34.39 -34.73
N LEU A 2 -37.15 34.10 -34.98
CA LEU A 2 -38.08 33.62 -33.94
C LEU A 2 -37.59 32.27 -33.38
N ASN A 3 -37.52 32.20 -32.07
CA ASN A 3 -37.05 31.03 -31.35
C ASN A 3 -38.18 30.02 -31.18
N VAL A 4 -38.50 29.29 -32.28
CA VAL A 4 -39.60 28.31 -32.27
C VAL A 4 -39.10 27.02 -31.58
N PRO A 5 -39.67 26.65 -30.43
CA PRO A 5 -39.23 25.46 -29.67
C PRO A 5 -39.84 24.17 -30.26
N ASN A 6 -39.34 23.73 -31.39
CA ASN A 6 -39.86 22.52 -32.07
C ASN A 6 -39.16 21.24 -31.55
N LYS A 7 -39.26 20.99 -30.23
CA LYS A 7 -38.62 19.86 -29.54
C LYS A 7 -39.00 18.49 -30.12
N LYS A 8 -40.26 18.28 -30.51
CA LYS A 8 -40.76 17.01 -31.09
C LYS A 8 -40.13 16.73 -32.46
N CYS A 9 -40.04 17.75 -33.34
CA CYS A 9 -39.46 17.62 -34.67
C CYS A 9 -37.96 17.28 -34.60
N ILE A 10 -37.19 17.96 -33.75
CA ILE A 10 -35.77 17.71 -33.54
C ILE A 10 -35.53 16.29 -32.99
N ARG A 11 -36.38 15.81 -32.08
CA ARG A 11 -36.33 14.43 -31.58
C ARG A 11 -36.55 13.41 -32.71
N ARG A 12 -37.59 13.54 -33.50
CA ARG A 12 -37.89 12.64 -34.64
C ARG A 12 -36.77 12.65 -35.68
N LEU A 13 -36.22 13.83 -35.97
CA LEU A 13 -35.11 13.97 -36.92
C LEU A 13 -33.83 13.29 -36.39
N SER A 14 -33.53 13.50 -35.15
CA SER A 14 -32.41 12.85 -34.46
C SER A 14 -32.53 11.32 -34.52
N ASP A 15 -33.71 10.79 -34.19
CA ASP A 15 -33.94 9.35 -34.11
C ASP A 15 -33.93 8.69 -35.53
N ARG A 16 -34.45 9.37 -36.55
CA ARG A 16 -34.35 8.91 -37.94
C ARG A 16 -32.94 8.96 -38.50
N SER A 17 -32.20 10.03 -38.22
CA SER A 17 -30.79 10.14 -38.63
C SER A 17 -29.93 9.06 -37.96
N LEU A 18 -30.23 8.72 -36.71
CA LEU A 18 -29.56 7.65 -35.99
C LEU A 18 -29.82 6.28 -36.62
N LYS A 19 -31.07 5.97 -36.95
CA LYS A 19 -31.46 4.70 -37.62
C LYS A 19 -30.81 4.53 -39.00
N ALA A 20 -30.60 5.61 -39.74
CA ALA A 20 -29.99 5.59 -41.08
C ALA A 20 -28.47 5.29 -41.05
N ALA A 21 -27.78 5.57 -39.95
CA ALA A 21 -26.31 5.52 -39.85
C ALA A 21 -25.78 4.34 -39.00
N LYS A 22 -26.21 3.10 -39.31
CA LYS A 22 -25.91 1.90 -38.49
C LYS A 22 -24.45 1.68 -38.17
N THR A 23 -23.56 1.63 -39.18
CA THR A 23 -22.14 1.37 -39.03
C THR A 23 -21.44 2.42 -38.12
N ARG A 24 -21.78 3.69 -38.33
CA ARG A 24 -21.30 4.80 -37.51
C ARG A 24 -21.73 4.66 -36.05
N ASN A 25 -22.98 4.30 -35.83
CA ASN A 25 -23.52 4.14 -34.47
C ASN A 25 -22.85 2.99 -33.72
N ILE A 26 -22.57 1.86 -34.42
CA ILE A 26 -21.80 0.75 -33.82
C ILE A 26 -20.43 1.21 -33.38
N ILE A 27 -19.68 1.94 -34.19
CA ILE A 27 -18.36 2.47 -33.85
C ILE A 27 -18.47 3.41 -32.64
N ALA A 28 -19.49 4.26 -32.59
CA ALA A 28 -19.70 5.17 -31.48
C ALA A 28 -20.09 4.43 -30.17
N VAL A 29 -20.93 3.40 -30.25
CA VAL A 29 -21.27 2.55 -29.10
C VAL A 29 -20.03 1.82 -28.60
N ILE A 30 -19.23 1.22 -29.49
CA ILE A 30 -17.97 0.55 -29.12
C ILE A 30 -17.01 1.54 -28.43
N ALA A 31 -16.86 2.76 -28.95
CA ALA A 31 -15.99 3.76 -28.33
C ALA A 31 -16.45 4.18 -26.93
N ILE A 32 -17.77 4.36 -26.75
CA ILE A 32 -18.35 4.66 -25.44
C ILE A 32 -18.20 3.46 -24.51
N ALA A 33 -18.50 2.26 -24.98
CA ALA A 33 -18.36 1.04 -24.20
C ALA A 33 -16.91 0.84 -23.72
N LEU A 34 -15.90 0.98 -24.60
CA LEU A 34 -14.50 0.87 -24.25
C LEU A 34 -14.04 1.94 -23.24
N THR A 35 -14.52 3.17 -23.38
CA THR A 35 -14.25 4.21 -22.39
C THR A 35 -14.88 3.84 -21.03
N THR A 36 -16.09 3.27 -21.04
CA THR A 36 -16.73 2.80 -19.80
C THR A 36 -16.03 1.57 -19.24
N VAL A 37 -15.57 0.62 -20.08
CA VAL A 37 -14.72 -0.50 -19.66
C VAL A 37 -13.50 0.01 -18.92
N LEU A 38 -12.80 1.00 -19.46
CA LEU A 38 -11.61 1.60 -18.82
C LEU A 38 -11.96 2.16 -17.42
N PHE A 39 -13.04 2.91 -17.29
CA PHE A 39 -13.42 3.46 -16.00
C PHE A 39 -13.88 2.36 -15.02
N THR A 40 -14.72 1.43 -15.51
CA THR A 40 -15.27 0.38 -14.64
C THR A 40 -14.18 -0.57 -14.16
N SER A 41 -13.30 -1.04 -15.05
CA SER A 41 -12.21 -1.93 -14.65
C SER A 41 -11.26 -1.25 -13.66
N LEU A 42 -10.93 0.04 -13.89
CA LEU A 42 -10.10 0.78 -12.97
C LEU A 42 -10.75 0.93 -11.58
N PHE A 43 -12.03 1.35 -11.52
CA PHE A 43 -12.72 1.49 -10.24
C PHE A 43 -12.94 0.14 -9.56
N THR A 44 -13.20 -0.94 -10.32
CA THR A 44 -13.29 -2.29 -9.76
C THR A 44 -11.97 -2.70 -9.13
N ILE A 45 -10.85 -2.56 -9.84
CA ILE A 45 -9.51 -2.88 -9.34
C ILE A 45 -9.20 -2.03 -8.11
N ALA A 46 -9.35 -0.71 -8.20
CA ALA A 46 -9.01 0.20 -7.11
C ALA A 46 -9.84 -0.07 -5.84
N MET A 47 -11.16 -0.27 -5.98
CA MET A 47 -12.02 -0.55 -4.83
C MET A 47 -11.82 -1.96 -4.27
N SER A 48 -11.49 -2.94 -5.10
CA SER A 48 -11.19 -4.29 -4.64
C SER A 48 -9.84 -4.35 -3.92
N ILE A 49 -8.81 -3.72 -4.45
CA ILE A 49 -7.51 -3.61 -3.77
C ILE A 49 -7.70 -2.91 -2.41
N ASN A 50 -8.41 -1.77 -2.39
CA ASN A 50 -8.70 -1.08 -1.13
C ASN A 50 -9.47 -1.98 -0.14
N ALA A 51 -10.48 -2.73 -0.61
CA ALA A 51 -11.21 -3.66 0.25
C ALA A 51 -10.33 -4.79 0.77
N SER A 52 -9.43 -5.33 -0.05
CA SER A 52 -8.49 -6.38 0.37
C SER A 52 -7.46 -5.87 1.38
N PHE A 53 -6.91 -4.67 1.18
CA PHE A 53 -6.04 -4.03 2.18
C PHE A 53 -6.78 -3.74 3.48
N GLN A 54 -8.02 -3.24 3.42
CA GLN A 54 -8.84 -3.05 4.63
C GLN A 54 -9.06 -4.37 5.36
N GLN A 55 -9.39 -5.45 4.64
CA GLN A 55 -9.56 -6.77 5.24
C GLN A 55 -8.26 -7.30 5.88
N GLY A 56 -7.10 -7.05 5.27
CA GLY A 56 -5.81 -7.34 5.88
C GLY A 56 -5.57 -6.54 7.15
N ASN A 57 -5.80 -5.22 7.09
CA ASN A 57 -5.63 -4.34 8.24
C ASN A 57 -6.58 -4.69 9.39
N PHE A 58 -7.83 -5.10 9.09
CA PHE A 58 -8.77 -5.54 10.13
C PHE A 58 -8.28 -6.79 10.86
N ARG A 59 -7.69 -7.74 10.12
CA ARG A 59 -7.10 -8.94 10.70
C ARG A 59 -5.89 -8.63 11.56
N GLN A 60 -5.03 -7.72 11.09
CA GLN A 60 -3.89 -7.24 11.89
C GLN A 60 -4.33 -6.48 13.15
N ALA A 61 -5.45 -5.76 13.07
CA ALA A 61 -6.03 -5.06 14.22
C ALA A 61 -6.82 -5.98 15.17
N GLY A 62 -7.00 -7.26 14.81
CA GLY A 62 -7.76 -8.25 15.56
C GLY A 62 -9.24 -8.33 15.19
N GLY A 63 -9.85 -7.29 14.59
CA GLY A 63 -11.26 -7.27 14.26
C GLY A 63 -11.65 -6.17 13.28
N ASP A 64 -12.91 -6.22 12.81
CA ASP A 64 -13.46 -5.22 11.88
C ASP A 64 -14.45 -4.25 12.57
N MET A 65 -14.49 -4.19 13.91
CA MET A 65 -15.18 -3.13 14.64
C MET A 65 -14.52 -1.77 14.40
N HIS A 66 -15.29 -0.68 14.48
CA HIS A 66 -14.80 0.68 14.26
C HIS A 66 -13.82 1.15 15.34
N GLY A 67 -14.12 0.82 16.59
CA GLY A 67 -13.29 1.18 17.72
C GLY A 67 -13.67 0.42 18.99
N SER A 68 -12.87 0.57 20.02
CA SER A 68 -13.00 -0.16 21.28
C SER A 68 -12.85 0.76 22.48
N PHE A 69 -13.57 0.44 23.55
CA PHE A 69 -13.31 0.90 24.91
C PHE A 69 -12.67 -0.28 25.65
N LYS A 70 -11.50 -0.06 26.25
CA LYS A 70 -10.66 -1.11 26.83
C LYS A 70 -10.56 -0.96 28.35
N ASP A 71 -10.21 -2.07 29.01
CA ASP A 71 -9.93 -2.14 30.43
C ASP A 71 -11.12 -1.70 31.31
N LEU A 72 -12.34 -2.03 30.86
CA LEU A 72 -13.58 -1.68 31.52
C LEU A 72 -13.95 -2.64 32.66
N SER A 73 -14.66 -2.14 33.63
CA SER A 73 -15.48 -2.96 34.51
C SER A 73 -16.80 -3.36 33.83
N GLU A 74 -17.44 -4.43 34.27
CA GLU A 74 -18.76 -4.85 33.77
C GLU A 74 -19.80 -3.73 33.88
N ALA A 75 -19.78 -2.94 34.96
CA ALA A 75 -20.69 -1.83 35.17
C ALA A 75 -20.53 -0.73 34.09
N GLN A 76 -19.30 -0.43 33.70
CA GLN A 76 -19.01 0.54 32.63
C GLN A 76 -19.47 0.03 31.26
N VAL A 77 -19.29 -1.27 30.97
CA VAL A 77 -19.85 -1.88 29.76
C VAL A 77 -21.36 -1.70 29.68
N GLU A 78 -22.06 -2.04 30.78
CA GLU A 78 -23.54 -1.91 30.87
C GLU A 78 -24.00 -0.46 30.71
N GLU A 79 -23.20 0.51 31.15
CA GLU A 79 -23.48 1.93 30.99
C GLU A 79 -23.27 2.45 29.58
N LEU A 80 -22.16 2.05 28.93
CA LEU A 80 -21.74 2.59 27.63
C LEU A 80 -22.45 1.93 26.43
N LYS A 81 -22.75 0.64 26.49
CA LYS A 81 -23.28 -0.15 25.36
C LYS A 81 -24.58 0.36 24.75
N ASP A 82 -25.40 1.07 25.53
CA ASP A 82 -26.70 1.56 25.12
C ASP A 82 -26.66 3.03 24.58
N ASP A 83 -25.45 3.61 24.38
CA ASP A 83 -25.34 4.96 23.81
C ASP A 83 -25.91 5.01 22.39
N LEU A 84 -26.59 6.12 22.05
CA LEU A 84 -27.31 6.30 20.78
C LEU A 84 -26.39 6.36 19.55
N LEU A 85 -25.10 6.60 19.71
CA LEU A 85 -24.11 6.60 18.63
C LEU A 85 -23.72 5.19 18.22
N ILE A 86 -23.87 4.22 19.13
CA ILE A 86 -23.53 2.82 18.90
C ILE A 86 -24.64 2.15 18.08
N ARG A 87 -24.25 1.56 16.97
CA ARG A 87 -25.17 0.82 16.10
C ARG A 87 -25.16 -0.68 16.38
N GLU A 88 -23.99 -1.21 16.62
CA GLU A 88 -23.71 -2.62 16.94
C GLU A 88 -22.53 -2.65 17.89
N TYR A 89 -22.53 -3.57 18.82
CA TYR A 89 -21.43 -3.77 19.75
C TYR A 89 -21.16 -5.25 19.97
N GLY A 90 -19.95 -5.54 20.41
CA GLY A 90 -19.54 -6.82 20.93
C GLY A 90 -18.81 -6.64 22.25
N THR A 91 -18.76 -7.68 23.06
CA THR A 91 -18.13 -7.65 24.39
C THR A 91 -17.14 -8.80 24.54
N ARG A 92 -16.01 -8.50 25.17
CA ARG A 92 -14.96 -9.46 25.47
C ARG A 92 -14.53 -9.32 26.93
N LEU A 93 -14.54 -10.45 27.68
CA LEU A 93 -13.92 -10.56 28.99
C LEU A 93 -12.56 -11.24 28.87
N MET A 94 -11.48 -10.56 29.24
CA MET A 94 -10.13 -11.11 29.22
C MET A 94 -9.90 -11.99 30.45
N VAL A 95 -9.43 -13.21 30.23
CA VAL A 95 -9.13 -14.18 31.30
C VAL A 95 -7.62 -14.23 31.55
N GLY A 96 -6.83 -14.30 30.49
CA GLY A 96 -5.39 -14.41 30.57
C GLY A 96 -4.79 -14.76 29.21
N MET A 97 -3.52 -15.12 29.21
CA MET A 97 -2.77 -15.50 28.01
C MET A 97 -2.17 -16.90 28.18
N ALA A 98 -1.85 -17.57 27.07
CA ALA A 98 -0.96 -18.71 27.18
C ALA A 98 0.45 -18.23 27.62
N PRO A 99 1.15 -18.97 28.49
CA PRO A 99 2.49 -18.56 28.92
C PRO A 99 3.46 -18.53 27.75
N GLY A 100 4.45 -17.61 27.80
CA GLY A 100 5.50 -17.48 26.80
C GLY A 100 6.51 -18.65 26.73
N GLU A 101 6.12 -19.83 27.22
CA GLU A 101 6.91 -21.05 27.22
C GLU A 101 6.46 -22.00 26.09
N VAL A 102 7.31 -22.98 25.73
CA VAL A 102 6.95 -24.04 24.78
C VAL A 102 5.70 -24.77 25.26
N PRO A 103 4.67 -24.96 24.40
CA PRO A 103 4.66 -24.78 22.94
C PRO A 103 4.19 -23.43 22.43
N PHE A 104 3.89 -22.44 23.29
CA PHE A 104 3.28 -21.17 22.92
C PHE A 104 4.28 -20.01 22.73
N ASN A 105 5.55 -20.24 23.00
CA ASN A 105 6.61 -19.20 22.98
C ASN A 105 6.79 -18.45 21.64
N LYS A 106 6.17 -18.94 20.54
CA LYS A 106 6.16 -18.30 19.22
C LYS A 106 4.76 -17.87 18.77
N SER A 107 3.80 -17.90 19.67
CA SER A 107 2.41 -17.64 19.33
C SER A 107 1.74 -16.85 20.44
N HIS A 108 1.15 -15.73 20.07
CA HIS A 108 0.32 -14.98 21.01
C HIS A 108 -1.05 -15.64 21.07
N VAL A 109 -1.42 -16.18 22.23
CA VAL A 109 -2.70 -16.87 22.44
C VAL A 109 -3.44 -16.23 23.59
N GLU A 110 -4.57 -15.62 23.29
CA GLU A 110 -5.45 -14.99 24.26
C GLU A 110 -6.58 -15.92 24.70
N ILE A 111 -6.80 -16.00 26.00
CA ILE A 111 -7.90 -16.76 26.58
C ILE A 111 -8.96 -15.76 27.05
N SER A 112 -10.16 -15.86 26.50
CA SER A 112 -11.22 -14.87 26.74
C SER A 112 -12.61 -15.47 26.58
N CYS A 113 -13.63 -14.74 27.07
CA CYS A 113 -15.02 -14.97 26.73
C CYS A 113 -15.47 -13.84 25.79
N MET A 114 -16.06 -14.21 24.66
CA MET A 114 -16.62 -13.27 23.69
C MET A 114 -18.08 -13.57 23.47
N ASP A 115 -18.90 -12.54 23.28
CA ASP A 115 -20.26 -12.75 22.80
C ASP A 115 -20.28 -13.10 21.29
N GLU A 116 -21.42 -13.49 20.76
CA GLU A 116 -21.57 -13.92 19.38
C GLU A 116 -21.26 -12.81 18.36
N ALA A 117 -21.56 -11.54 18.71
CA ALA A 117 -21.28 -10.39 17.88
C ALA A 117 -19.77 -10.13 17.82
N GLU A 118 -19.09 -10.15 18.97
CA GLU A 118 -17.65 -9.95 19.06
C GLU A 118 -16.90 -11.03 18.32
N ALA A 119 -17.22 -12.30 18.58
CA ALA A 119 -16.57 -13.43 17.90
C ALA A 119 -16.67 -13.31 16.35
N LYS A 120 -17.83 -12.92 15.85
CA LYS A 120 -18.03 -12.71 14.40
C LYS A 120 -17.15 -11.57 13.86
N HIS A 121 -17.02 -10.47 14.59
CA HIS A 121 -16.22 -9.33 14.18
C HIS A 121 -14.71 -9.59 14.33
N TYR A 122 -14.33 -10.58 15.15
CA TYR A 122 -12.96 -11.13 15.23
C TYR A 122 -12.68 -12.22 14.18
N PHE A 123 -13.57 -12.38 13.19
CA PHE A 123 -13.49 -13.41 12.13
C PHE A 123 -13.51 -14.84 12.66
N ILE A 124 -14.06 -15.07 13.83
CA ILE A 124 -14.17 -16.38 14.48
C ILE A 124 -15.47 -17.01 14.00
N GLU A 125 -15.36 -17.87 13.00
CA GLU A 125 -16.47 -18.66 12.45
C GLU A 125 -16.10 -20.15 12.52
N PRO A 126 -16.65 -20.93 13.48
CA PRO A 126 -16.33 -22.35 13.57
C PRO A 126 -16.63 -23.12 12.27
N VAL A 127 -15.62 -23.82 11.76
CA VAL A 127 -15.77 -24.72 10.58
C VAL A 127 -16.56 -25.97 11.00
N GLU A 128 -16.34 -26.45 12.24
CA GLU A 128 -17.06 -27.58 12.82
C GLU A 128 -17.40 -27.25 14.28
N GLY A 129 -18.61 -27.62 14.71
CA GLY A 129 -19.08 -27.35 16.06
C GLY A 129 -19.73 -25.99 16.23
N SER A 130 -19.56 -25.39 17.41
CA SER A 130 -20.12 -24.09 17.78
C SER A 130 -19.28 -23.42 18.85
N LEU A 131 -19.56 -22.15 19.15
CA LEU A 131 -19.01 -21.47 20.33
C LEU A 131 -19.40 -22.21 21.62
N PRO A 132 -18.60 -22.09 22.69
CA PRO A 132 -18.83 -22.82 23.95
C PRO A 132 -20.18 -22.46 24.59
N ARG A 133 -20.84 -23.46 25.19
CA ARG A 133 -22.14 -23.26 25.83
C ARG A 133 -21.96 -22.90 27.30
N GLU A 134 -22.79 -22.00 27.78
CA GLU A 134 -22.80 -21.57 29.15
C GLU A 134 -23.00 -22.73 30.14
N GLY A 135 -22.27 -22.67 31.28
CA GLY A 135 -22.33 -23.66 32.33
C GLY A 135 -21.69 -25.00 31.98
N THR A 136 -20.81 -25.04 31.01
CA THR A 136 -20.07 -26.24 30.61
C THR A 136 -18.54 -26.00 30.66
N ASP A 137 -17.75 -27.07 30.67
CA ASP A 137 -16.28 -27.05 30.48
C ASP A 137 -15.92 -27.16 29.00
N GLU A 138 -16.66 -26.48 28.15
CA GLU A 138 -16.37 -26.42 26.72
C GLU A 138 -15.43 -25.22 26.40
N ALA A 139 -14.60 -25.38 25.36
CA ALA A 139 -13.84 -24.26 24.77
C ALA A 139 -13.78 -24.44 23.27
N ALA A 140 -13.64 -23.31 22.56
CA ALA A 140 -13.44 -23.29 21.11
C ALA A 140 -12.12 -22.58 20.79
N THR A 141 -11.39 -23.03 19.75
CA THR A 141 -10.10 -22.46 19.38
C THR A 141 -9.77 -22.74 17.91
N ASP A 142 -8.68 -22.15 17.42
CA ASP A 142 -8.21 -22.32 16.05
C ASP A 142 -7.28 -23.55 15.89
N THR A 143 -7.01 -23.89 14.62
CA THR A 143 -6.16 -25.01 14.26
C THR A 143 -4.70 -24.84 14.68
N ARG A 144 -4.21 -23.59 14.88
CA ARG A 144 -2.85 -23.31 15.35
C ARG A 144 -2.67 -23.77 16.80
N VAL A 145 -3.58 -23.35 17.68
CA VAL A 145 -3.56 -23.75 19.11
C VAL A 145 -3.67 -25.26 19.23
N LEU A 146 -4.59 -25.91 18.49
CA LEU A 146 -4.74 -27.36 18.50
C LEU A 146 -3.45 -28.08 18.04
N SER A 147 -2.81 -27.57 16.99
CA SER A 147 -1.55 -28.10 16.48
C SER A 147 -0.42 -27.97 17.52
N LEU A 148 -0.30 -26.83 18.18
CA LEU A 148 0.70 -26.61 19.24
C LEU A 148 0.52 -27.57 20.41
N LEU A 149 -0.72 -27.89 20.74
CA LEU A 149 -1.04 -28.86 21.80
C LEU A 149 -1.00 -30.33 21.32
N GLY A 150 -0.77 -30.57 20.03
CA GLY A 150 -0.78 -31.93 19.45
C GLY A 150 -2.17 -32.56 19.41
N ILE A 151 -3.24 -31.78 19.34
CA ILE A 151 -4.63 -32.22 19.36
C ILE A 151 -5.21 -32.22 17.95
N GLU A 152 -5.85 -33.29 17.55
CA GLU A 152 -6.57 -33.39 16.29
C GLU A 152 -7.82 -32.48 16.32
N PRO A 153 -8.09 -31.63 15.30
CA PRO A 153 -9.26 -30.74 15.26
C PRO A 153 -10.56 -31.55 15.09
N LYS A 154 -11.09 -32.04 16.18
CA LYS A 154 -12.31 -32.83 16.24
C LYS A 154 -13.17 -32.45 17.44
N VAL A 155 -14.39 -32.05 17.19
CA VAL A 155 -15.36 -31.71 18.25
C VAL A 155 -15.51 -32.85 19.24
N GLY A 156 -15.45 -32.54 20.54
CA GLY A 156 -15.46 -33.48 21.65
C GLY A 156 -14.07 -33.96 22.09
N ALA A 157 -12.98 -33.58 21.44
CA ALA A 157 -11.64 -33.83 21.93
C ALA A 157 -11.39 -33.07 23.24
N GLN A 158 -10.64 -33.68 24.16
CA GLN A 158 -10.21 -33.01 25.39
C GLN A 158 -8.81 -32.43 25.17
N PHE A 159 -8.61 -31.20 25.64
CA PHE A 159 -7.32 -30.55 25.58
C PHE A 159 -7.10 -29.70 26.83
N THR A 160 -5.86 -29.60 27.28
CA THR A 160 -5.46 -28.84 28.45
C THR A 160 -4.69 -27.61 27.99
N VAL A 161 -5.11 -26.44 28.47
CA VAL A 161 -4.47 -25.16 28.17
C VAL A 161 -3.84 -24.63 29.45
N PRO A 162 -2.54 -24.31 29.45
CA PRO A 162 -1.95 -23.49 30.49
C PRO A 162 -2.40 -22.04 30.29
N ILE A 163 -2.91 -21.41 31.33
CA ILE A 163 -3.46 -20.06 31.32
C ILE A 163 -2.68 -19.25 32.34
N GLU A 164 -1.99 -18.22 31.89
CA GLU A 164 -1.33 -17.26 32.75
C GLU A 164 -2.31 -16.19 33.16
N ILE A 165 -2.68 -16.21 34.44
CA ILE A 165 -3.49 -15.22 35.11
C ILE A 165 -2.58 -14.10 35.59
N ASP A 166 -3.10 -12.85 35.57
CA ASP A 166 -2.34 -11.64 35.93
C ASP A 166 -1.06 -11.46 35.10
N SER A 167 -1.13 -11.85 33.80
CA SER A 167 -0.02 -11.73 32.85
C SER A 167 0.57 -10.30 32.87
N ASN A 168 1.89 -10.21 32.66
CA ASN A 168 2.64 -8.96 32.67
C ASN A 168 2.63 -8.21 34.01
N THR A 169 2.25 -8.86 35.09
CA THR A 169 2.36 -8.34 36.45
C THR A 169 3.33 -9.19 37.26
N PRO A 170 3.85 -8.68 38.42
CA PRO A 170 4.66 -9.50 39.31
C PRO A 170 3.93 -10.71 39.90
N ASP A 171 2.60 -10.71 39.90
CA ASP A 171 1.74 -11.74 40.47
C ASP A 171 1.31 -12.77 39.41
N ALA A 172 1.89 -12.72 38.20
CA ALA A 172 1.59 -13.66 37.14
C ALA A 172 1.79 -15.12 37.58
N HIS A 173 0.78 -15.94 37.36
CA HIS A 173 0.83 -17.36 37.73
C HIS A 173 0.04 -18.22 36.75
N THR A 174 0.55 -19.40 36.45
CA THR A 174 -0.06 -20.31 35.46
C THR A 174 -1.01 -21.29 36.11
N VAL A 175 -2.19 -21.44 35.55
CA VAL A 175 -3.23 -22.42 35.91
C VAL A 175 -3.50 -23.32 34.72
N GLU A 176 -3.40 -24.63 34.92
CA GLU A 176 -3.78 -25.58 33.88
C GLU A 176 -5.27 -25.91 33.98
N ARG A 177 -6.01 -25.81 32.86
CA ARG A 177 -7.42 -26.17 32.77
C ARG A 177 -7.68 -27.06 31.57
N THR A 178 -8.43 -28.12 31.78
CA THR A 178 -8.84 -29.06 30.73
C THR A 178 -10.24 -28.73 30.24
N PHE A 179 -10.39 -28.61 28.93
CA PHE A 179 -11.66 -28.29 28.28
C PHE A 179 -12.02 -29.38 27.25
N THR A 180 -13.29 -29.40 26.90
CA THR A 180 -13.82 -30.19 25.77
C THR A 180 -14.01 -29.29 24.56
N LEU A 181 -13.42 -29.62 23.44
CA LEU A 181 -13.51 -28.83 22.22
C LEU A 181 -14.95 -28.80 21.69
N SER A 182 -15.59 -27.61 21.73
CA SER A 182 -16.97 -27.41 21.27
C SER A 182 -17.03 -27.02 19.78
N GLY A 183 -15.99 -26.38 19.29
CA GLY A 183 -15.85 -25.94 17.90
C GLY A 183 -14.44 -25.45 17.60
N TRP A 184 -14.11 -25.44 16.33
CA TRP A 184 -12.80 -24.95 15.89
C TRP A 184 -12.90 -24.26 14.52
N TRP A 185 -11.96 -23.35 14.25
CA TRP A 185 -11.82 -22.63 12.98
C TRP A 185 -10.39 -22.71 12.46
N GLU A 186 -10.22 -22.44 11.16
CA GLU A 186 -8.90 -22.41 10.54
C GLU A 186 -8.12 -21.19 11.04
N TYR A 187 -6.87 -21.41 11.40
CA TYR A 187 -5.96 -20.34 11.77
C TYR A 187 -5.72 -19.40 10.59
N ASP A 188 -5.84 -18.10 10.82
CA ASP A 188 -5.56 -17.05 9.84
C ASP A 188 -4.24 -16.37 10.22
N SER A 189 -3.19 -16.58 9.43
CA SER A 189 -1.86 -16.02 9.68
C SER A 189 -1.79 -14.49 9.61
N ALA A 190 -2.81 -13.84 9.09
CA ALA A 190 -2.93 -12.38 9.09
C ALA A 190 -3.40 -11.82 10.44
N ILE A 191 -3.95 -12.66 11.32
CA ILE A 191 -4.37 -12.32 12.68
C ILE A 191 -3.19 -12.56 13.63
N VAL A 192 -2.84 -11.54 14.39
CA VAL A 192 -1.66 -11.59 15.28
C VAL A 192 -1.87 -12.54 16.45
N ALA A 193 -3.09 -12.58 17.01
CA ALA A 193 -3.42 -13.39 18.18
C ALA A 193 -4.32 -14.59 17.83
N SER A 194 -3.96 -15.77 18.29
CA SER A 194 -4.87 -16.92 18.38
C SER A 194 -5.78 -16.77 19.61
N HIS A 195 -6.97 -17.36 19.57
CA HIS A 195 -7.94 -17.25 20.67
C HIS A 195 -8.39 -18.61 21.18
N VAL A 196 -8.49 -18.73 22.50
CA VAL A 196 -9.23 -19.80 23.19
C VAL A 196 -10.47 -19.17 23.81
N LEU A 197 -11.63 -19.48 23.25
CA LEU A 197 -12.90 -18.94 23.74
C LEU A 197 -13.51 -19.85 24.79
N LEU A 198 -13.90 -19.25 25.90
CA LEU A 198 -14.52 -19.90 27.04
C LEU A 198 -15.99 -19.43 27.22
N PRO A 199 -16.86 -20.24 27.82
CA PRO A 199 -18.14 -19.75 28.29
C PRO A 199 -17.92 -18.75 29.42
N ARG A 200 -18.85 -17.80 29.59
CA ARG A 200 -18.76 -16.75 30.62
C ARG A 200 -18.56 -17.32 32.02
N SER A 201 -19.28 -18.36 32.35
CA SER A 201 -19.19 -19.02 33.67
C SER A 201 -17.78 -19.54 34.00
N ALA A 202 -17.09 -20.15 33.02
CA ALA A 202 -15.72 -20.61 33.19
C ALA A 202 -14.71 -19.46 33.20
N ALA A 203 -14.94 -18.42 32.39
CA ALA A 203 -14.12 -17.21 32.37
C ALA A 203 -14.16 -16.47 33.73
N GLU A 204 -15.36 -16.27 34.31
CA GLU A 204 -15.54 -15.64 35.63
C GLU A 204 -14.90 -16.47 36.77
N GLU A 205 -14.97 -17.82 36.69
CA GLU A 205 -14.30 -18.69 37.66
C GLU A 205 -12.77 -18.52 37.63
N LEU A 206 -12.18 -18.42 36.43
CA LEU A 206 -10.75 -18.21 36.26
C LEU A 206 -10.34 -16.78 36.65
N CYS A 207 -11.11 -15.77 36.29
CA CYS A 207 -10.84 -14.38 36.69
C CYS A 207 -10.89 -14.21 38.23
N ALA A 208 -11.68 -15.01 38.95
CA ALA A 208 -11.72 -15.01 40.41
C ALA A 208 -10.41 -15.50 41.07
N LEU A 209 -9.48 -16.07 40.29
CA LEU A 209 -8.15 -16.46 40.76
C LEU A 209 -7.13 -15.31 40.69
N SER A 210 -7.49 -14.20 40.04
CA SER A 210 -6.65 -13.00 40.00
C SER A 210 -6.42 -12.45 41.41
N THR A 211 -5.19 -11.96 41.63
CA THR A 211 -4.80 -11.29 42.90
C THR A 211 -5.39 -9.89 43.03
N GLY A 212 -5.97 -9.35 41.94
CA GLY A 212 -6.54 -7.99 41.88
C GLY A 212 -5.49 -6.88 41.75
N ASN A 213 -4.34 -7.18 41.18
CA ASN A 213 -3.33 -6.17 40.89
C ASN A 213 -3.91 -5.11 39.94
N ALA A 214 -3.68 -3.83 40.21
CA ALA A 214 -4.26 -2.72 39.44
C ALA A 214 -3.83 -2.70 37.96
N ASN A 215 -2.72 -3.37 37.64
CA ASN A 215 -2.16 -3.41 36.28
C ASN A 215 -2.54 -4.69 35.53
N THR A 216 -3.36 -5.58 36.13
CA THR A 216 -3.76 -6.81 35.45
C THR A 216 -4.83 -6.55 34.39
N GLN A 217 -4.74 -7.29 33.29
CA GLN A 217 -5.83 -7.36 32.29
C GLN A 217 -6.84 -8.45 32.62
N THR A 218 -6.52 -9.37 33.56
CA THR A 218 -7.41 -10.45 33.95
C THR A 218 -8.68 -9.88 34.60
N GLY A 219 -9.82 -10.25 34.06
CA GLY A 219 -11.13 -9.77 34.55
C GLY A 219 -11.58 -8.43 33.99
N THR A 220 -10.78 -7.82 33.11
CA THR A 220 -11.20 -6.59 32.43
C THR A 220 -12.08 -6.90 31.21
N TRP A 221 -12.97 -5.96 30.91
CA TRP A 221 -13.85 -6.03 29.76
C TRP A 221 -13.39 -5.10 28.65
N SER A 222 -13.63 -5.51 27.41
CA SER A 222 -13.59 -4.63 26.25
C SER A 222 -14.98 -4.53 25.65
N LEU A 223 -15.36 -3.32 25.22
CA LEU A 223 -16.57 -3.03 24.47
C LEU A 223 -16.18 -2.52 23.10
N ASP A 224 -16.30 -3.37 22.09
CA ASP A 224 -16.01 -3.02 20.71
C ASP A 224 -17.28 -2.53 20.01
N VAL A 225 -17.18 -1.46 19.21
CA VAL A 225 -18.35 -0.75 18.73
C VAL A 225 -18.28 -0.44 17.24
N MET A 226 -19.48 -0.46 16.62
CA MET A 226 -19.70 0.00 15.25
C MET A 226 -20.57 1.25 15.24
N PHE A 227 -20.17 2.26 14.49
CA PHE A 227 -20.93 3.48 14.25
C PHE A 227 -21.65 3.46 12.89
N SER A 228 -22.43 4.47 12.59
CA SER A 228 -23.09 4.62 11.29
C SER A 228 -22.10 4.97 10.16
N SER A 229 -20.90 5.45 10.49
CA SER A 229 -19.86 5.89 9.55
C SER A 229 -18.48 5.72 10.17
N SER A 230 -17.52 5.31 9.37
CA SER A 230 -16.10 5.19 9.76
C SER A 230 -15.30 6.49 9.59
N LEU A 231 -15.95 7.63 9.29
CA LEU A 231 -15.24 8.90 9.05
C LEU A 231 -14.78 9.62 10.32
N HIS A 232 -15.49 9.42 11.43
CA HIS A 232 -15.29 10.16 12.69
C HIS A 232 -15.21 9.22 13.89
N ILE A 233 -14.53 8.08 13.74
CA ILE A 233 -14.49 7.03 14.78
C ILE A 233 -13.98 7.60 16.10
N ARG A 234 -12.86 8.33 16.09
CA ARG A 234 -12.30 8.90 17.31
C ARG A 234 -13.24 9.92 17.95
N ASP A 235 -13.78 10.84 17.16
CA ASP A 235 -14.71 11.85 17.65
C ASP A 235 -15.98 11.23 18.27
N ASP A 236 -16.50 10.14 17.66
CA ASP A 236 -17.66 9.40 18.13
C ASP A 236 -17.36 8.67 19.45
N LEU A 237 -16.15 8.06 19.60
CA LEU A 237 -15.70 7.45 20.86
C LEU A 237 -15.57 8.49 21.98
N GLU A 238 -14.86 9.59 21.72
CA GLU A 238 -14.69 10.70 22.67
C GLU A 238 -16.04 11.29 23.07
N GLN A 239 -16.99 11.40 22.14
CA GLN A 239 -18.34 11.90 22.43
C GLN A 239 -19.13 10.97 23.35
N ILE A 240 -19.02 9.64 23.18
CA ILE A 240 -19.65 8.67 24.07
C ILE A 240 -19.08 8.79 25.47
N LEU A 241 -17.75 8.84 25.63
CA LEU A 241 -17.13 9.04 26.93
C LEU A 241 -17.65 10.32 27.60
N ALA A 242 -17.67 11.42 26.87
CA ALA A 242 -18.17 12.70 27.38
C ALA A 242 -19.66 12.65 27.80
N ASN A 243 -20.51 11.90 27.05
CA ASN A 243 -21.92 11.71 27.39
C ASN A 243 -22.12 11.04 28.74
N HIS A 244 -21.18 10.15 29.13
CA HIS A 244 -21.22 9.34 30.36
C HIS A 244 -20.29 9.86 31.49
N GLY A 245 -19.58 10.99 31.25
CA GLY A 245 -18.71 11.62 32.25
C GLY A 245 -17.30 11.02 32.34
N TYR A 246 -16.91 10.23 31.34
CA TYR A 246 -15.56 9.68 31.18
C TYR A 246 -14.72 10.52 30.22
N GLN A 247 -13.41 10.25 30.17
CA GLN A 247 -12.46 10.88 29.26
C GLN A 247 -11.33 9.92 28.88
N CYS A 248 -10.58 10.22 27.81
CA CYS A 248 -9.48 9.40 27.32
C CYS A 248 -8.14 10.15 27.19
N ASP A 249 -8.07 11.39 27.66
CA ASP A 249 -6.88 12.24 27.49
C ASP A 249 -5.92 12.17 28.67
N ASP A 250 -6.43 11.97 29.88
CA ASP A 250 -5.65 11.91 31.13
C ASP A 250 -5.74 10.52 31.74
N ALA A 251 -4.70 9.71 31.52
CA ALA A 251 -4.62 8.35 32.02
C ALA A 251 -4.51 8.24 33.56
N THR A 252 -4.26 9.35 34.27
CA THR A 252 -4.17 9.40 35.72
C THR A 252 -5.50 9.75 36.40
N GLY A 253 -6.49 10.11 35.63
CA GLY A 253 -7.82 10.51 36.15
C GLY A 253 -8.69 9.30 36.49
N ASP A 254 -9.41 9.36 37.61
CA ASP A 254 -10.34 8.30 38.06
C ASP A 254 -11.44 7.94 37.03
N ASN A 255 -11.72 8.85 36.08
CA ASN A 255 -12.69 8.66 34.98
C ASN A 255 -12.06 8.36 33.63
N TYR A 256 -10.81 7.92 33.62
CA TYR A 256 -10.12 7.54 32.39
C TYR A 256 -10.64 6.22 31.83
N ILE A 257 -10.86 6.20 30.52
CA ILE A 257 -11.13 4.97 29.77
C ILE A 257 -10.24 4.98 28.51
N ASN A 258 -9.50 3.90 28.34
CA ASN A 258 -8.65 3.71 27.18
C ASN A 258 -9.51 3.41 25.94
N ILE A 259 -9.23 4.12 24.80
CA ILE A 259 -9.93 3.91 23.54
C ILE A 259 -9.00 3.39 22.44
N GLY A 260 -9.51 2.46 21.66
CA GLY A 260 -8.87 1.95 20.46
C GLY A 260 -9.59 2.43 19.20
N VAL A 261 -8.87 3.02 18.24
CA VAL A 261 -9.41 3.37 16.91
C VAL A 261 -8.93 2.35 15.91
N ASN A 262 -9.84 1.75 15.14
CA ASN A 262 -9.45 0.86 14.06
C ASN A 262 -9.02 1.68 12.82
N TRP A 263 -7.72 1.91 12.72
CA TRP A 263 -7.09 2.60 11.60
C TRP A 263 -7.10 1.80 10.29
N GLY A 264 -7.57 0.57 10.30
CA GLY A 264 -7.82 -0.21 9.09
C GLY A 264 -8.88 0.42 8.17
N TYR A 265 -9.76 1.25 8.72
CA TYR A 265 -10.77 1.97 7.96
C TYR A 265 -10.20 3.15 7.17
N SER A 266 -10.35 3.13 5.83
CA SER A 266 -9.98 4.26 4.97
C SER A 266 -10.66 5.56 5.37
N GLY A 267 -11.86 5.49 5.98
CA GLY A 267 -12.59 6.65 6.52
C GLY A 267 -11.84 7.32 7.66
N ALA A 268 -11.35 6.55 8.62
CA ALA A 268 -10.56 7.03 9.74
C ALA A 268 -9.23 7.66 9.27
N GLN A 269 -8.53 7.00 8.35
CA GLN A 269 -7.28 7.52 7.76
C GLN A 269 -7.50 8.84 7.00
N LEU A 270 -8.63 8.96 6.26
CA LEU A 270 -8.99 10.19 5.54
C LEU A 270 -9.28 11.36 6.47
N ALA A 271 -9.81 11.11 7.66
CA ALA A 271 -10.10 12.14 8.65
C ALA A 271 -8.83 12.62 9.37
N ALA A 272 -7.85 11.74 9.58
CA ALA A 272 -6.65 12.05 10.34
C ALA A 272 -5.64 12.92 9.57
N ASN A 273 -5.25 12.54 8.35
CA ASN A 273 -4.33 13.37 7.53
C ASN A 273 -4.29 12.87 6.08
N ILE A 274 -4.71 13.70 5.13
CA ILE A 274 -4.45 13.43 3.71
C ILE A 274 -3.25 14.27 3.27
N ASP A 275 -2.15 13.62 2.93
CA ASP A 275 -1.04 14.30 2.29
C ASP A 275 -1.50 14.98 0.98
N PRO A 276 -1.34 16.31 0.84
CA PRO A 276 -1.73 17.05 -0.36
C PRO A 276 -1.08 16.50 -1.64
N LEU A 277 0.11 15.95 -1.56
CA LEU A 277 0.83 15.38 -2.71
C LEU A 277 0.14 14.12 -3.23
N THR A 278 -0.33 13.26 -2.34
CA THR A 278 -1.11 12.07 -2.67
C THR A 278 -2.43 12.42 -3.36
N VAL A 279 -3.13 13.45 -2.88
CA VAL A 279 -4.36 13.95 -3.53
C VAL A 279 -4.06 14.45 -4.94
N ILE A 280 -2.98 15.21 -5.13
CA ILE A 280 -2.56 15.71 -6.44
C ILE A 280 -2.21 14.55 -7.37
N ALA A 281 -1.51 13.52 -6.90
CA ALA A 281 -1.15 12.35 -7.69
C ALA A 281 -2.38 11.57 -8.17
N ILE A 282 -3.34 11.30 -7.28
CA ILE A 282 -4.61 10.65 -7.61
C ILE A 282 -5.42 11.49 -8.61
N ALA A 283 -5.53 12.79 -8.38
CA ALA A 283 -6.23 13.71 -9.28
C ALA A 283 -5.58 13.75 -10.67
N ALA A 284 -4.25 13.79 -10.75
CA ALA A 284 -3.51 13.76 -12.01
C ALA A 284 -3.75 12.46 -12.78
N MET A 285 -3.74 11.31 -12.10
CA MET A 285 -4.05 10.01 -12.68
C MET A 285 -5.49 9.96 -13.23
N LEU A 286 -6.48 10.40 -12.45
CA LEU A 286 -7.88 10.47 -12.88
C LEU A 286 -8.05 11.39 -14.09
N LEU A 287 -7.40 12.55 -14.10
CA LEU A 287 -7.41 13.47 -15.24
C LEU A 287 -6.80 12.84 -16.49
N LEU A 288 -5.71 12.09 -16.38
CA LEU A 288 -5.09 11.36 -17.49
C LEU A 288 -6.04 10.33 -18.09
N ILE A 289 -6.75 9.57 -17.24
CA ILE A 289 -7.72 8.56 -17.65
C ILE A 289 -8.93 9.21 -18.33
N ILE A 290 -9.48 10.29 -17.75
CA ILE A 290 -10.56 11.08 -18.36
C ILE A 290 -10.13 11.64 -19.71
N PHE A 291 -8.89 12.13 -19.80
CA PHE A 291 -8.34 12.67 -21.04
C PHE A 291 -8.20 11.60 -22.13
N THR A 292 -7.79 10.39 -21.76
CA THR A 292 -7.74 9.24 -22.68
C THR A 292 -9.12 8.90 -23.22
N GLY A 293 -10.12 8.74 -22.35
CA GLY A 293 -11.51 8.52 -22.72
C GLY A 293 -12.09 9.65 -23.59
N TYR A 294 -11.76 10.91 -23.24
CA TYR A 294 -12.13 12.07 -24.04
C TYR A 294 -11.60 12.00 -25.47
N LEU A 295 -10.32 11.63 -25.66
CA LEU A 295 -9.71 11.55 -26.98
C LEU A 295 -10.42 10.54 -27.88
N ILE A 296 -10.81 9.37 -27.34
CA ILE A 296 -11.54 8.33 -28.09
C ILE A 296 -12.88 8.85 -28.57
N ILE A 297 -13.72 9.26 -27.63
CA ILE A 297 -15.09 9.68 -27.91
C ILE A 297 -15.09 10.93 -28.79
N TYR A 298 -14.19 11.88 -28.52
CA TYR A 298 -14.02 13.09 -29.33
C TYR A 298 -13.67 12.76 -30.78
N ASN A 299 -12.74 11.82 -31.02
CA ASN A 299 -12.33 11.42 -32.37
C ASN A 299 -13.50 10.82 -33.15
N VAL A 300 -14.24 9.88 -32.54
CA VAL A 300 -15.42 9.25 -33.14
C VAL A 300 -16.53 10.27 -33.49
N PHE A 301 -16.85 11.17 -32.55
CA PHE A 301 -17.86 12.21 -32.81
C PHE A 301 -17.39 13.26 -33.80
N GLN A 302 -16.11 13.60 -33.82
CA GLN A 302 -15.57 14.53 -34.79
C GLN A 302 -15.72 13.96 -36.21
N ILE A 303 -15.37 12.70 -36.42
CA ILE A 303 -15.51 12.00 -37.69
C ILE A 303 -17.00 11.91 -38.08
N SER A 304 -17.83 11.50 -37.15
CA SER A 304 -19.28 11.41 -37.36
C SER A 304 -19.87 12.74 -37.81
N VAL A 305 -19.55 13.83 -37.16
CA VAL A 305 -20.05 15.17 -37.48
C VAL A 305 -19.46 15.69 -38.81
N THR A 306 -18.21 15.40 -39.10
CA THR A 306 -17.58 15.81 -40.37
C THR A 306 -18.24 15.13 -41.58
N ASN A 307 -18.56 13.85 -41.47
CA ASN A 307 -19.29 13.10 -42.52
C ASN A 307 -20.71 13.64 -42.75
N ASP A 308 -21.36 14.12 -41.69
CA ASP A 308 -22.73 14.64 -41.74
C ASP A 308 -22.80 16.17 -42.02
N ILE A 309 -21.67 16.85 -42.27
CA ILE A 309 -21.64 18.30 -42.44
C ILE A 309 -22.56 18.78 -43.58
N ARG A 310 -22.59 18.07 -44.70
CA ARG A 310 -23.49 18.38 -45.81
C ARG A 310 -24.96 18.31 -45.37
N PHE A 311 -25.33 17.25 -44.63
CA PHE A 311 -26.67 17.08 -44.07
C PHE A 311 -27.03 18.22 -43.09
N TYR A 312 -26.12 18.61 -42.21
CA TYR A 312 -26.32 19.76 -41.30
C TYR A 312 -26.45 21.09 -42.06
N GLY A 313 -25.70 21.24 -43.15
CA GLY A 313 -25.81 22.39 -44.04
C GLY A 313 -27.20 22.47 -44.72
N LEU A 314 -27.70 21.36 -45.21
CA LEU A 314 -29.06 21.27 -45.78
C LEU A 314 -30.14 21.57 -44.71
N LEU A 315 -29.96 21.11 -43.46
CA LEU A 315 -30.87 21.45 -42.37
C LEU A 315 -30.90 22.96 -42.08
N LYS A 316 -29.78 23.63 -42.27
CA LYS A 316 -29.70 25.08 -42.10
C LYS A 316 -30.41 25.85 -43.23
N THR A 317 -30.42 25.34 -44.48
CA THR A 317 -31.19 25.96 -45.58
C THR A 317 -32.69 25.98 -45.29
N ILE A 318 -33.19 24.94 -44.58
CA ILE A 318 -34.59 24.89 -44.12
C ILE A 318 -34.82 25.60 -42.78
N GLY A 319 -33.87 26.40 -42.31
CA GLY A 319 -34.03 27.27 -41.15
C GLY A 319 -33.61 26.66 -39.77
N THR A 320 -32.96 25.51 -39.74
CA THR A 320 -32.48 24.93 -38.45
C THR A 320 -31.37 25.76 -37.81
N THR A 321 -31.52 26.11 -36.56
CA THR A 321 -30.54 26.93 -35.82
C THR A 321 -29.35 26.10 -35.32
N GLY A 322 -28.20 26.74 -35.13
CA GLY A 322 -27.03 26.09 -34.57
C GLY A 322 -27.22 25.53 -33.14
N LYS A 323 -28.19 26.09 -32.36
CA LYS A 323 -28.57 25.55 -31.05
C LYS A 323 -29.33 24.23 -31.19
N GLN A 324 -30.16 24.11 -32.23
CA GLN A 324 -30.95 22.89 -32.51
C GLN A 324 -30.02 21.77 -33.00
N ILE A 325 -29.05 22.05 -33.88
CA ILE A 325 -28.06 21.07 -34.36
C ILE A 325 -27.23 20.54 -33.16
N ARG A 326 -26.75 21.42 -32.29
CA ARG A 326 -26.02 20.99 -31.07
C ARG A 326 -26.88 20.10 -30.15
N ARG A 327 -28.16 20.40 -30.02
CA ARG A 327 -29.10 19.58 -29.22
C ARG A 327 -29.32 18.21 -29.87
N MET A 328 -29.38 18.14 -31.22
CA MET A 328 -29.54 16.89 -31.97
C MET A 328 -28.32 15.98 -31.75
N ILE A 329 -27.08 16.51 -31.90
CA ILE A 329 -25.84 15.76 -31.70
C ILE A 329 -25.73 15.27 -30.26
N ARG A 330 -26.06 16.10 -29.27
CA ARG A 330 -26.07 15.69 -27.86
C ARG A 330 -27.07 14.58 -27.58
N ARG A 331 -28.28 14.66 -28.17
CA ARG A 331 -29.28 13.60 -28.02
C ARG A 331 -28.79 12.28 -28.58
N GLN A 332 -28.21 12.30 -29.78
CA GLN A 332 -27.63 11.11 -30.40
C GLN A 332 -26.55 10.50 -29.50
N ALA A 333 -25.66 11.33 -28.92
CA ALA A 333 -24.63 10.88 -28.02
C ALA A 333 -25.22 10.18 -26.78
N TYR A 334 -26.24 10.79 -26.14
CA TYR A 334 -26.86 10.16 -24.97
C TYR A 334 -27.64 8.87 -25.31
N LEU A 335 -28.28 8.78 -26.48
CA LEU A 335 -28.94 7.55 -26.91
C LEU A 335 -27.91 6.42 -27.17
N LEU A 336 -26.75 6.73 -27.73
CA LEU A 336 -25.69 5.77 -27.93
C LEU A 336 -25.04 5.38 -26.60
N SER A 337 -24.94 6.32 -25.63
CA SER A 337 -24.47 6.04 -24.29
C SER A 337 -25.38 5.09 -23.52
N LEU A 338 -26.68 5.17 -23.74
CA LEU A 338 -27.66 4.27 -23.10
C LEU A 338 -27.41 2.79 -23.44
N ILE A 339 -26.78 2.53 -24.59
CA ILE A 339 -26.36 1.18 -24.99
C ILE A 339 -24.93 0.89 -24.62
N GLY A 340 -24.03 1.86 -24.88
CA GLY A 340 -22.58 1.67 -24.69
C GLY A 340 -22.17 1.57 -23.22
N ILE A 341 -22.78 2.37 -22.33
CA ILE A 341 -22.44 2.37 -20.91
C ILE A 341 -22.76 1.03 -20.23
N PRO A 342 -23.99 0.46 -20.33
CA PRO A 342 -24.27 -0.83 -19.70
C PRO A 342 -23.35 -1.96 -20.18
N ILE A 343 -23.07 -2.01 -21.49
CA ILE A 343 -22.13 -2.99 -22.05
C ILE A 343 -20.73 -2.79 -21.44
N GLY A 344 -20.29 -1.53 -21.34
CA GLY A 344 -19.01 -1.19 -20.76
C GLY A 344 -18.90 -1.50 -19.26
N LEU A 345 -19.98 -1.30 -18.50
CA LEU A 345 -20.03 -1.63 -17.07
C LEU A 345 -19.86 -3.14 -16.85
N VAL A 346 -20.61 -3.96 -17.58
CA VAL A 346 -20.54 -5.42 -17.41
C VAL A 346 -19.15 -5.95 -17.81
N ILE A 347 -18.67 -5.58 -18.99
CA ILE A 347 -17.37 -6.07 -19.47
C ILE A 347 -16.24 -5.53 -18.60
N GLY A 348 -16.30 -4.25 -18.20
CA GLY A 348 -15.28 -3.63 -17.38
C GLY A 348 -15.21 -4.23 -15.97
N TYR A 349 -16.36 -4.54 -15.38
CA TYR A 349 -16.42 -5.22 -14.09
C TYR A 349 -15.81 -6.64 -14.19
N LEU A 350 -16.20 -7.42 -15.21
CA LEU A 350 -15.64 -8.76 -15.41
C LEU A 350 -14.11 -8.74 -15.60
N ILE A 351 -13.61 -7.79 -16.40
CA ILE A 351 -12.15 -7.64 -16.58
C ILE A 351 -11.48 -7.24 -15.26
N GLY A 352 -12.04 -6.27 -14.53
CA GLY A 352 -11.50 -5.85 -13.23
C GLY A 352 -11.50 -7.00 -12.24
N ALA A 353 -12.60 -7.72 -12.10
CA ALA A 353 -12.73 -8.85 -11.19
C ALA A 353 -11.76 -10.00 -11.49
N GLN A 354 -11.44 -10.25 -12.76
CA GLN A 354 -10.44 -11.26 -13.14
C GLN A 354 -9.00 -10.83 -12.92
N LEU A 355 -8.74 -9.53 -12.90
CA LEU A 355 -7.39 -9.00 -12.69
C LEU A 355 -7.05 -8.88 -11.20
N VAL A 356 -8.03 -8.70 -10.33
CA VAL A 356 -7.81 -8.53 -8.88
C VAL A 356 -7.08 -9.73 -8.26
N PRO A 357 -7.53 -11.00 -8.43
CA PRO A 357 -6.80 -12.15 -7.90
C PRO A 357 -5.37 -12.23 -8.42
N LEU A 358 -5.16 -11.97 -9.71
CA LEU A 358 -3.83 -11.97 -10.33
C LEU A 358 -2.88 -10.92 -9.73
N ILE A 359 -3.43 -9.80 -9.27
CA ILE A 359 -2.66 -8.72 -8.63
C ILE A 359 -2.35 -9.07 -7.17
N LEU A 360 -3.35 -9.57 -6.45
CA LEU A 360 -3.25 -9.84 -5.01
C LEU A 360 -2.49 -11.14 -4.70
N SER A 361 -2.52 -12.15 -5.59
CA SER A 361 -1.76 -13.39 -5.43
C SER A 361 -0.23 -13.20 -5.39
N GLN A 362 0.26 -11.98 -5.61
CA GLN A 362 1.67 -11.62 -5.47
C GLN A 362 2.03 -11.13 -4.06
N LEU A 363 1.04 -10.98 -3.19
CA LEU A 363 1.21 -10.52 -1.82
C LEU A 363 0.79 -11.65 -0.88
N ASP A 364 1.74 -12.14 -0.09
CA ASP A 364 1.46 -13.17 0.90
C ASP A 364 0.55 -12.64 2.01
N GLY A 365 -0.33 -13.47 2.54
CA GLY A 365 -1.26 -13.12 3.63
C GLY A 365 -2.41 -12.17 3.25
N MET A 366 -2.56 -11.81 1.96
CA MET A 366 -3.65 -10.94 1.52
C MET A 366 -4.91 -11.72 1.14
N HIS A 367 -6.02 -11.45 1.82
CA HIS A 367 -7.34 -11.98 1.45
C HIS A 367 -7.86 -11.35 0.16
N GLU A 368 -8.16 -12.19 -0.83
CA GLU A 368 -8.72 -11.76 -2.11
C GLU A 368 -10.19 -11.35 -1.97
N THR A 369 -10.45 -10.05 -1.88
CA THR A 369 -11.81 -9.51 -1.82
C THR A 369 -12.18 -8.76 -3.10
N ILE A 370 -13.13 -9.30 -3.85
CA ILE A 370 -13.70 -8.63 -5.04
C ILE A 370 -14.87 -7.75 -4.60
N SER A 371 -14.67 -6.43 -4.67
CA SER A 371 -15.71 -5.47 -4.31
C SER A 371 -16.85 -5.44 -5.31
N ILE A 372 -18.09 -5.56 -4.83
CA ILE A 372 -19.34 -5.42 -5.61
C ILE A 372 -20.02 -4.09 -5.29
N SER A 373 -19.29 -3.12 -4.79
CA SER A 373 -19.83 -1.83 -4.37
C SER A 373 -20.62 -1.13 -5.50
N PRO A 374 -21.86 -0.69 -5.25
CA PRO A 374 -22.65 0.10 -6.22
C PRO A 374 -21.94 1.38 -6.66
N LEU A 375 -21.01 1.91 -5.86
CA LEU A 375 -20.23 3.10 -6.17
C LEU A 375 -19.35 2.92 -7.41
N ILE A 376 -18.84 1.71 -7.67
CA ILE A 376 -18.09 1.38 -8.89
C ILE A 376 -18.92 1.74 -10.14
N PHE A 377 -20.15 1.24 -10.18
CA PHE A 377 -21.06 1.46 -11.31
C PHE A 377 -21.53 2.91 -11.41
N LEU A 378 -21.78 3.54 -10.27
CA LEU A 378 -22.16 4.95 -10.19
C LEU A 378 -21.04 5.86 -10.73
N PHE A 379 -19.84 5.74 -10.21
CA PHE A 379 -18.71 6.56 -10.63
C PHE A 379 -18.35 6.30 -12.10
N ALA A 380 -18.25 5.06 -12.54
CA ALA A 380 -17.99 4.73 -13.93
C ALA A 380 -19.05 5.32 -14.88
N THR A 381 -20.33 5.28 -14.51
CA THR A 381 -21.42 5.88 -15.28
C THR A 381 -21.30 7.40 -15.33
N VAL A 382 -21.07 8.05 -14.19
CA VAL A 382 -20.94 9.52 -14.09
C VAL A 382 -19.74 9.99 -14.91
N PHE A 383 -18.57 9.37 -14.74
CA PHE A 383 -17.35 9.72 -15.49
C PHE A 383 -17.53 9.50 -17.00
N SER A 384 -18.16 8.38 -17.41
CA SER A 384 -18.47 8.12 -18.82
C SER A 384 -19.40 9.17 -19.41
N LEU A 385 -20.46 9.56 -18.70
CA LEU A 385 -21.40 10.58 -19.15
C LEU A 385 -20.74 11.97 -19.24
N ILE A 386 -19.90 12.32 -18.27
CA ILE A 386 -19.12 13.56 -18.28
C ILE A 386 -18.19 13.59 -19.50
N THR A 387 -17.47 12.49 -19.74
CA THR A 387 -16.55 12.33 -20.86
C THR A 387 -17.28 12.45 -22.21
N VAL A 388 -18.41 11.77 -22.38
CA VAL A 388 -19.27 11.89 -23.59
C VAL A 388 -19.74 13.34 -23.79
N ARG A 389 -20.20 13.99 -22.72
CA ARG A 389 -20.69 15.38 -22.78
C ARG A 389 -19.58 16.38 -23.17
N ILE A 390 -18.38 16.21 -22.65
CA ILE A 390 -17.23 17.06 -22.99
C ILE A 390 -16.79 16.80 -24.42
N SER A 391 -16.66 15.54 -24.83
CA SER A 391 -16.20 15.11 -26.14
C SER A 391 -17.10 15.59 -27.28
N CYS A 392 -18.42 15.65 -27.08
CA CYS A 392 -19.37 16.14 -28.09
C CYS A 392 -19.43 17.66 -28.22
N ARG A 393 -18.83 18.45 -27.32
CA ARG A 393 -18.92 19.92 -27.31
C ARG A 393 -18.28 20.56 -28.54
N LYS A 394 -17.04 20.18 -28.87
CA LYS A 394 -16.28 20.78 -29.98
C LYS A 394 -16.80 20.34 -31.34
N PRO A 395 -17.09 19.06 -31.64
CA PRO A 395 -17.75 18.62 -32.86
C PRO A 395 -19.13 19.30 -33.05
N GLY A 396 -19.95 19.37 -32.00
CA GLY A 396 -21.25 20.02 -32.07
C GLY A 396 -21.17 21.54 -32.34
N ARG A 397 -20.11 22.23 -31.88
CA ARG A 397 -19.87 23.63 -32.22
C ARG A 397 -19.43 23.77 -33.70
N MET A 398 -18.63 22.85 -34.21
CA MET A 398 -18.19 22.83 -35.59
C MET A 398 -19.41 22.69 -36.54
N ALA A 399 -20.27 21.70 -36.38
CA ALA A 399 -21.48 21.52 -37.13
C ALA A 399 -22.41 22.76 -37.07
N ALA A 400 -22.51 23.39 -35.91
CA ALA A 400 -23.34 24.55 -35.69
C ALA A 400 -22.80 25.85 -36.36
N ARG A 401 -21.49 25.93 -36.67
CA ARG A 401 -20.86 27.14 -37.27
C ARG A 401 -20.80 27.10 -38.80
N VAL A 402 -20.74 25.92 -39.40
CA VAL A 402 -20.66 25.77 -40.88
C VAL A 402 -21.87 26.42 -41.56
N SER A 403 -21.61 27.30 -42.54
CA SER A 403 -22.67 27.89 -43.38
C SER A 403 -23.22 26.90 -44.39
N PRO A 404 -24.44 27.10 -44.93
CA PRO A 404 -25.00 26.21 -45.97
C PRO A 404 -24.12 26.11 -47.20
N VAL A 405 -23.51 27.21 -47.62
CA VAL A 405 -22.65 27.30 -48.79
C VAL A 405 -21.32 26.57 -48.57
N GLU A 406 -20.76 26.76 -47.36
CA GLU A 406 -19.55 26.04 -46.95
C GLU A 406 -19.80 24.54 -46.83
N ALA A 407 -20.97 24.13 -46.40
CA ALA A 407 -21.33 22.72 -46.23
C ALA A 407 -21.37 21.94 -47.53
N VAL A 408 -21.88 22.57 -48.63
CA VAL A 408 -21.91 21.98 -49.95
C VAL A 408 -20.50 21.85 -50.54
N ARG A 409 -19.63 22.82 -50.25
CA ARG A 409 -18.20 22.84 -50.67
C ARG A 409 -17.26 22.23 -49.67
N TYR A 410 -17.76 21.69 -48.58
CA TYR A 410 -16.92 21.16 -47.51
C TYR A 410 -16.12 19.95 -47.98
N THR A 411 -14.84 20.15 -48.17
CA THR A 411 -13.86 19.10 -48.30
C THR A 411 -13.05 19.07 -46.96
N ASP A 412 -12.73 17.91 -46.47
CA ASP A 412 -11.97 17.72 -45.20
C ASP A 412 -10.59 18.43 -45.20
N ALA A 413 -10.12 18.75 -46.36
CA ALA A 413 -9.01 19.67 -46.62
C ALA A 413 -9.53 21.11 -46.56
N GLY A 414 -9.59 21.68 -45.36
CA GLY A 414 -9.95 23.09 -45.20
C GLY A 414 -9.21 23.97 -46.20
N VAL A 415 -9.95 24.54 -47.15
CA VAL A 415 -9.41 25.58 -48.05
C VAL A 415 -9.14 26.81 -47.19
N ARG A 416 -7.93 26.84 -46.60
CA ARG A 416 -7.38 28.12 -46.21
C ARG A 416 -7.04 28.84 -47.50
N PRO A 417 -7.55 30.07 -47.75
CA PRO A 417 -7.06 30.87 -48.84
C PRO A 417 -5.54 30.92 -48.74
N PRO A 418 -4.80 30.79 -49.83
CA PRO A 418 -3.36 30.81 -49.79
C PRO A 418 -2.94 32.14 -49.18
N LYS A 419 -2.33 32.11 -48.01
CA LYS A 419 -1.56 33.28 -47.54
C LYS A 419 -0.58 33.63 -48.65
N LYS A 420 -0.65 34.85 -49.20
CA LYS A 420 0.27 35.38 -50.20
C LYS A 420 1.68 35.11 -49.69
N SER A 421 2.28 34.03 -50.14
CA SER A 421 3.65 33.64 -49.79
C SER A 421 4.57 34.27 -50.82
N LYS A 422 5.52 35.06 -50.34
CA LYS A 422 6.69 35.52 -51.07
C LYS A 422 7.55 34.28 -51.39
N GLY A 423 7.25 33.51 -52.41
CA GLY A 423 7.95 32.28 -52.69
C GLY A 423 7.53 31.54 -53.95
N ARG A 424 7.23 32.26 -55.02
CA ARG A 424 6.95 31.64 -56.35
C ARG A 424 8.10 30.71 -56.79
N HIS A 425 9.37 31.07 -56.53
CA HIS A 425 10.54 30.29 -56.92
C HIS A 425 10.77 29.01 -56.07
N ALA A 426 10.20 28.91 -54.85
CA ALA A 426 10.29 27.69 -54.07
C ALA A 426 9.26 26.63 -54.49
N ALA A 427 8.15 27.03 -55.11
CA ALA A 427 7.11 26.14 -55.61
C ALA A 427 7.55 25.44 -56.94
N GLU A 428 8.21 26.13 -57.83
CA GLU A 428 8.69 25.56 -59.10
C GLU A 428 9.84 24.55 -58.89
N LYS A 429 10.79 24.81 -58.01
CA LYS A 429 11.80 23.82 -57.61
C LYS A 429 11.25 22.56 -56.95
N ARG A 430 10.07 22.66 -56.26
CA ARG A 430 9.40 21.52 -55.63
C ARG A 430 8.64 20.63 -56.62
N ALA A 431 8.20 21.17 -57.75
CA ALA A 431 7.49 20.42 -58.78
C ALA A 431 8.43 19.53 -59.65
N ALA A 432 9.70 19.86 -59.74
CA ALA A 432 10.71 19.13 -60.51
C ALA A 432 11.14 17.77 -59.90
N TYR A 433 10.89 17.53 -58.60
CA TYR A 433 11.16 16.23 -57.96
C TYR A 433 9.86 15.38 -57.95
N GLY A 434 9.74 14.45 -58.89
CA GLY A 434 8.55 13.59 -59.09
C GLY A 434 7.93 13.04 -57.82
N ALA A 435 6.66 12.67 -57.88
CA ALA A 435 5.81 12.22 -56.76
C ALA A 435 6.31 10.91 -56.13
N LYS A 436 7.29 10.99 -55.21
CA LYS A 436 7.77 9.84 -54.44
C LYS A 436 6.71 9.47 -53.38
N LEU A 437 6.30 8.19 -53.31
CA LEU A 437 5.29 7.67 -52.35
C LEU A 437 5.55 8.07 -50.90
N PRO A 438 6.78 8.02 -50.31
CA PRO A 438 7.04 8.46 -48.96
C PRO A 438 6.68 9.93 -48.71
N ARG A 439 6.99 10.80 -49.68
CA ARG A 439 6.67 12.23 -49.56
C ARG A 439 5.18 12.49 -49.64
N MET A 440 4.47 11.78 -50.52
CA MET A 440 2.99 11.86 -50.60
C MET A 440 2.34 11.40 -49.28
N ALA A 441 2.78 10.29 -48.70
CA ALA A 441 2.32 9.79 -47.41
C ALA A 441 2.55 10.82 -46.30
N TRP A 442 3.72 11.43 -46.22
CA TRP A 442 4.03 12.47 -45.24
C TRP A 442 3.18 13.73 -45.39
N MET A 443 3.00 14.19 -46.63
CA MET A 443 2.13 15.35 -46.93
C MET A 443 0.68 15.11 -46.56
N ASN A 444 0.20 13.89 -46.67
CA ASN A 444 -1.15 13.51 -46.31
C ASN A 444 -1.39 13.64 -44.78
N LEU A 445 -0.42 13.26 -43.97
CA LEU A 445 -0.49 13.49 -42.50
C LEU A 445 -0.60 15.01 -42.19
N GLY A 446 0.15 15.84 -42.89
CA GLY A 446 0.13 17.30 -42.73
C GLY A 446 -1.17 17.97 -43.17
N ARG A 447 -1.97 17.31 -44.02
CA ARG A 447 -3.22 17.81 -44.56
C ARG A 447 -4.35 17.80 -43.54
N SER A 448 -4.39 16.79 -42.63
CA SER A 448 -5.37 16.67 -41.53
C SER A 448 -4.72 16.74 -40.15
N ARG A 449 -3.98 17.82 -39.86
CA ARG A 449 -3.14 17.99 -38.68
C ARG A 449 -3.86 17.66 -37.36
N SER A 450 -5.11 18.08 -37.21
CA SER A 450 -5.85 17.83 -35.96
C SER A 450 -6.11 16.34 -35.71
N LYS A 451 -6.46 15.58 -36.78
CA LYS A 451 -6.66 14.13 -36.68
C LYS A 451 -5.34 13.42 -36.40
N THR A 452 -4.27 13.80 -37.12
CA THR A 452 -2.94 13.24 -36.95
C THR A 452 -2.45 13.42 -35.51
N VAL A 453 -2.51 14.65 -34.97
CA VAL A 453 -2.07 14.97 -33.62
C VAL A 453 -2.87 14.15 -32.57
N ILE A 454 -4.19 14.08 -32.68
CA ILE A 454 -5.02 13.33 -31.73
C ILE A 454 -4.68 11.85 -31.76
N THR A 455 -4.54 11.26 -32.95
CA THR A 455 -4.18 9.84 -33.10
C THR A 455 -2.78 9.56 -32.56
N VAL A 456 -1.80 10.39 -32.86
CA VAL A 456 -0.42 10.27 -32.36
C VAL A 456 -0.39 10.38 -30.83
N ILE A 457 -1.08 11.37 -30.25
CA ILE A 457 -1.12 11.55 -28.79
C ILE A 457 -1.82 10.34 -28.14
N SER A 458 -2.93 9.85 -28.69
CA SER A 458 -3.65 8.71 -28.14
C SER A 458 -2.82 7.42 -28.14
N LEU A 459 -2.03 7.19 -29.20
CA LEU A 459 -1.09 6.07 -29.25
C LEU A 459 0.10 6.29 -28.31
N ALA A 460 0.65 7.51 -28.31
CA ALA A 460 1.79 7.85 -27.46
C ALA A 460 1.49 7.71 -25.98
N LEU A 461 0.27 8.05 -25.57
CA LEU A 461 -0.14 7.98 -24.17
C LEU A 461 -0.09 6.56 -23.61
N ALA A 462 -0.49 5.56 -24.40
CA ALA A 462 -0.38 4.16 -23.99
C ALA A 462 1.08 3.73 -23.79
N VAL A 463 1.97 4.17 -24.68
CA VAL A 463 3.41 3.87 -24.59
C VAL A 463 4.03 4.57 -23.38
N VAL A 464 3.67 5.85 -23.15
CA VAL A 464 4.14 6.62 -21.99
C VAL A 464 3.70 5.96 -20.69
N LEU A 465 2.43 5.53 -20.61
CA LEU A 465 1.92 4.88 -19.42
C LEU A 465 2.69 3.57 -19.13
N MET A 466 2.89 2.74 -20.14
CA MET A 466 3.69 1.52 -20.01
C MET A 466 5.14 1.82 -19.60
N GLN A 467 5.72 2.84 -20.20
CA GLN A 467 7.08 3.28 -19.87
C GLN A 467 7.18 3.76 -18.41
N LEU A 468 6.22 4.57 -17.95
CA LEU A 468 6.21 5.08 -16.59
C LEU A 468 5.99 3.96 -15.57
N THR A 469 5.04 3.04 -15.85
CA THR A 469 4.82 1.86 -15.00
C THR A 469 6.07 0.99 -14.87
N TYR A 470 6.72 0.70 -16.00
CA TYR A 470 7.93 -0.10 -15.98
C TYR A 470 9.07 0.63 -15.27
N THR A 471 9.26 1.92 -15.53
CA THR A 471 10.27 2.75 -14.87
C THR A 471 10.03 2.83 -13.35
N PHE A 472 8.75 2.91 -12.93
CA PHE A 472 8.38 2.87 -11.52
C PHE A 472 8.78 1.53 -10.89
N ALA A 473 8.39 0.41 -11.50
CA ALA A 473 8.65 -0.91 -10.94
C ALA A 473 10.14 -1.29 -10.87
N ILE A 474 10.95 -0.87 -11.87
CA ILE A 474 12.42 -1.10 -11.84
C ILE A 474 13.16 -0.06 -10.99
N GLY A 475 12.49 1.02 -10.62
CA GLY A 475 13.01 2.05 -9.74
C GLY A 475 13.11 1.60 -8.30
N PHE A 476 12.36 0.58 -7.89
CA PHE A 476 12.53 -0.07 -6.60
C PHE A 476 13.89 -0.77 -6.54
N ASP A 477 14.74 -0.33 -5.62
CA ASP A 477 16.09 -0.85 -5.44
C ASP A 477 16.10 -1.87 -4.31
N MET A 478 16.28 -3.14 -4.66
CA MET A 478 16.32 -4.26 -3.72
C MET A 478 17.44 -4.09 -2.68
N ASP A 479 18.62 -3.65 -3.12
CA ASP A 479 19.77 -3.54 -2.22
C ASP A 479 19.54 -2.46 -1.15
N ARG A 480 18.92 -1.34 -1.54
CA ARG A 480 18.51 -0.30 -0.57
C ARG A 480 17.44 -0.79 0.38
N TYR A 481 16.41 -1.49 -0.13
CA TYR A 481 15.37 -2.03 0.72
C TYR A 481 15.93 -3.01 1.73
N LEU A 482 16.77 -3.94 1.27
CA LEU A 482 17.38 -4.94 2.14
C LEU A 482 18.38 -4.33 3.13
N ALA A 483 19.13 -3.31 2.73
CA ALA A 483 20.08 -2.65 3.63
C ALA A 483 19.43 -2.02 4.86
N SER A 484 18.15 -1.60 4.76
CA SER A 484 17.41 -1.08 5.92
C SER A 484 16.68 -2.17 6.71
N LYS A 485 16.38 -3.31 6.07
CA LYS A 485 15.63 -4.41 6.70
C LYS A 485 16.54 -5.46 7.29
N SER A 486 17.65 -5.80 6.61
CA SER A 486 18.57 -6.82 7.10
C SER A 486 20.00 -6.55 6.68
N ALA A 487 20.87 -6.35 7.68
CA ALA A 487 22.30 -6.18 7.47
C ALA A 487 23.06 -7.50 7.25
N VAL A 488 22.44 -8.61 7.57
CA VAL A 488 23.01 -9.97 7.56
C VAL A 488 22.05 -10.94 6.88
N ASP A 489 22.56 -12.10 6.44
CA ASP A 489 21.68 -13.07 5.79
C ASP A 489 20.77 -13.79 6.79
N PHE A 490 21.27 -14.07 8.01
CA PHE A 490 20.50 -14.75 9.07
C PHE A 490 20.79 -14.16 10.44
N ILE A 491 19.72 -14.14 11.26
CA ILE A 491 19.74 -13.80 12.68
C ILE A 491 19.05 -14.92 13.41
N VAL A 492 19.69 -15.46 14.45
CA VAL A 492 19.12 -16.48 15.34
C VAL A 492 19.15 -15.93 16.76
N GLY A 493 18.04 -16.06 17.47
CA GLY A 493 17.86 -15.61 18.84
C GLY A 493 16.85 -16.46 19.57
N ASP A 494 16.61 -16.16 20.84
CA ASP A 494 15.45 -16.70 21.55
C ASP A 494 14.15 -16.23 20.85
N ALA A 495 13.11 -17.05 20.90
CA ALA A 495 11.84 -16.70 20.27
C ALA A 495 11.25 -15.38 20.82
N ALA A 496 11.46 -15.08 22.09
CA ALA A 496 11.02 -13.82 22.71
C ALA A 496 11.68 -12.58 22.06
N TYR A 497 12.92 -12.70 21.56
CA TYR A 497 13.60 -11.58 20.86
C TYR A 497 12.82 -11.12 19.61
N PHE A 498 12.13 -12.02 18.94
CA PHE A 498 11.37 -11.71 17.71
C PHE A 498 9.93 -11.27 17.97
N GLN A 499 9.46 -11.36 19.23
CA GLN A 499 8.12 -10.94 19.59
C GLN A 499 8.07 -9.46 19.97
N THR A 500 7.04 -8.76 19.50
CA THR A 500 6.82 -7.36 19.85
C THR A 500 6.50 -7.22 21.34
N GLY A 501 7.30 -6.44 22.05
CA GLY A 501 7.08 -6.13 23.48
C GLY A 501 7.76 -7.07 24.48
N SER A 502 8.31 -8.20 24.04
CA SER A 502 9.05 -9.12 24.92
C SER A 502 10.53 -8.76 24.99
N GLY A 503 11.25 -8.90 23.91
CA GLY A 503 12.66 -8.60 23.81
C GLY A 503 13.56 -9.42 24.75
N PHE A 504 14.88 -9.24 24.62
CA PHE A 504 15.87 -9.95 25.44
C PHE A 504 16.00 -9.31 26.83
N SER A 505 15.69 -10.04 27.88
CA SER A 505 15.69 -9.53 29.26
C SER A 505 16.63 -10.26 30.20
N SER A 506 16.97 -11.52 29.96
CA SER A 506 17.71 -12.34 30.90
C SER A 506 18.72 -13.28 30.24
N THR A 507 19.54 -13.94 31.09
CA THR A 507 20.47 -14.97 30.66
C THR A 507 19.80 -16.26 30.18
N ASP A 508 18.56 -16.47 30.55
CA ASP A 508 17.79 -17.66 30.20
C ASP A 508 17.30 -17.61 28.75
N GLU A 509 17.22 -16.41 28.19
CA GLU A 509 16.88 -16.12 26.77
C GLU A 509 18.13 -16.10 25.86
N ALA A 510 19.28 -16.45 26.36
CA ALA A 510 20.55 -16.42 25.62
C ALA A 510 20.67 -17.60 24.66
N VAL A 511 21.23 -17.33 23.47
CA VAL A 511 21.60 -18.38 22.52
C VAL A 511 22.82 -19.15 23.04
N PRO A 512 22.68 -20.44 23.38
CA PRO A 512 23.79 -21.21 23.91
C PRO A 512 24.78 -21.66 22.82
N GLU A 513 26.02 -21.88 23.21
CA GLU A 513 27.10 -22.24 22.29
C GLU A 513 26.87 -23.54 21.51
N ASN A 514 26.06 -24.48 22.03
CA ASN A 514 25.72 -25.70 21.32
C ASN A 514 24.80 -25.40 20.11
N VAL A 515 23.85 -24.47 20.23
CA VAL A 515 23.00 -24.05 19.10
C VAL A 515 23.87 -23.39 18.01
N ILE A 516 24.80 -22.51 18.42
CA ILE A 516 25.74 -21.89 17.48
C ILE A 516 26.60 -22.94 16.77
N ALA A 517 27.11 -23.92 17.52
CA ALA A 517 27.92 -25.00 16.97
C ALA A 517 27.13 -25.89 15.98
N ASP A 518 25.85 -26.15 16.25
CA ASP A 518 24.98 -26.91 15.34
C ASP A 518 24.76 -26.17 14.02
N ILE A 519 24.61 -24.84 14.08
CA ILE A 519 24.48 -23.97 12.91
C ILE A 519 25.80 -23.93 12.11
N ASP A 520 26.93 -23.73 12.80
CA ASP A 520 28.27 -23.70 12.16
C ASP A 520 28.61 -25.03 11.47
N ALA A 521 28.15 -26.15 12.03
CA ALA A 521 28.36 -27.48 11.46
C ALA A 521 27.70 -27.70 10.08
N GLN A 522 26.69 -26.88 9.72
CA GLN A 522 26.04 -26.96 8.40
C GLN A 522 26.97 -26.50 7.27
N GLY A 523 27.96 -25.69 7.58
CA GLY A 523 28.90 -25.14 6.59
C GLY A 523 28.28 -24.12 5.63
N GLY A 524 29.11 -23.45 4.89
CA GLY A 524 28.69 -22.40 3.96
C GLY A 524 28.57 -21.00 4.59
N ILE A 525 28.86 -20.86 5.87
CA ILE A 525 28.97 -19.56 6.55
C ILE A 525 30.25 -18.87 6.09
N THR A 526 30.12 -17.62 5.67
CA THR A 526 31.25 -16.79 5.22
C THR A 526 31.80 -15.92 6.31
N GLN A 527 30.92 -15.32 7.08
CA GLN A 527 31.22 -14.48 8.23
C GLN A 527 30.13 -14.68 9.29
N SER A 528 30.50 -14.60 10.54
CA SER A 528 29.55 -14.69 11.65
C SER A 528 30.04 -13.93 12.88
N GLY A 529 29.13 -13.66 13.81
CA GLY A 529 29.48 -13.03 15.08
C GLY A 529 28.31 -13.01 16.05
N ARG A 530 28.65 -12.81 17.31
CA ARG A 530 27.68 -12.73 18.41
C ARG A 530 27.40 -11.28 18.77
N ILE A 531 26.16 -11.02 19.12
CA ILE A 531 25.69 -9.78 19.72
C ILE A 531 25.26 -10.10 21.16
N TYR A 532 25.79 -9.36 22.10
CA TYR A 532 25.48 -9.42 23.53
C TYR A 532 24.63 -8.21 23.88
N GLY A 533 23.67 -8.34 24.76
CA GLY A 533 22.78 -7.26 25.18
C GLY A 533 22.68 -7.12 26.68
N GLN A 534 22.61 -5.88 27.18
CA GLN A 534 22.33 -5.56 28.57
C GLN A 534 21.35 -4.38 28.61
N VAL A 535 20.13 -4.61 29.11
CA VAL A 535 19.01 -3.66 28.98
C VAL A 535 18.39 -3.25 30.30
N SER A 536 18.61 -3.99 31.40
CA SER A 536 17.90 -3.75 32.67
C SER A 536 18.80 -3.35 33.83
N SER A 537 20.11 -3.59 33.76
CA SER A 537 21.05 -3.39 34.86
C SER A 537 22.14 -2.35 34.58
N VAL A 538 21.94 -1.52 33.54
CA VAL A 538 22.86 -0.43 33.22
C VAL A 538 22.09 0.88 33.19
N GLN A 539 22.66 1.90 33.79
CA GLN A 539 22.14 3.26 33.78
C GLN A 539 23.18 4.20 33.20
N GLU A 540 22.75 5.25 32.52
CA GLU A 540 23.58 6.41 32.19
C GLU A 540 23.19 7.61 33.03
N PHE A 541 24.02 8.66 33.01
CA PHE A 541 23.71 9.92 33.67
C PHE A 541 23.59 11.02 32.63
N VAL A 542 22.38 11.57 32.53
CA VAL A 542 22.02 12.58 31.53
C VAL A 542 21.63 13.92 32.16
N SER A 543 21.64 14.99 31.39
CA SER A 543 21.12 16.27 31.85
C SER A 543 19.58 16.22 32.01
N GLU A 544 19.04 17.04 32.93
CA GLU A 544 17.60 17.15 33.10
C GLU A 544 16.89 17.57 31.81
N ASP A 545 17.51 18.47 31.02
CA ASP A 545 16.94 18.89 29.74
C ASP A 545 16.80 17.72 28.77
N TRP A 546 17.80 16.84 28.69
CA TRP A 546 17.73 15.65 27.85
C TRP A 546 16.70 14.65 28.37
N PHE A 547 16.70 14.38 29.67
CA PHE A 547 15.72 13.47 30.29
C PHE A 547 14.28 13.90 29.97
N ARG A 548 13.99 15.21 30.11
CA ARG A 548 12.66 15.77 29.80
C ARG A 548 12.35 15.72 28.32
N GLN A 549 13.32 15.96 27.44
CA GLN A 549 13.13 15.88 26.00
C GLN A 549 12.83 14.44 25.56
N ASN A 550 13.57 13.47 26.05
CA ASN A 550 13.46 12.06 25.66
C ASN A 550 12.14 11.45 26.17
N ASN A 551 11.78 11.72 27.42
CA ASN A 551 10.57 11.18 28.04
C ASN A 551 9.30 12.03 27.76
N GLY A 552 9.43 13.27 27.31
CA GLY A 552 8.33 14.21 27.11
C GLY A 552 7.36 13.86 25.97
N GLN A 553 7.74 12.95 25.10
CA GLN A 553 6.85 12.39 24.08
C GLN A 553 5.88 11.34 24.64
N TRP A 554 6.19 10.75 25.80
CA TRP A 554 5.43 9.64 26.41
C TRP A 554 4.64 10.07 27.65
N TYR A 555 5.14 11.09 28.38
CA TYR A 555 4.60 11.49 29.67
C TYR A 555 4.23 12.98 29.69
N PRO A 556 3.12 13.36 30.33
CA PRO A 556 2.74 14.75 30.52
C PRO A 556 3.70 15.47 31.47
N ALA A 557 3.72 16.81 31.42
CA ALA A 557 4.73 17.63 32.12
C ALA A 557 4.73 17.45 33.65
N ASP A 558 3.57 17.29 34.26
CA ASP A 558 3.41 17.07 35.71
C ASP A 558 3.94 15.70 36.14
N HIS A 559 3.79 14.68 35.30
CA HIS A 559 4.41 13.36 35.56
C HIS A 559 5.92 13.40 35.39
N LEU A 560 6.43 14.12 34.39
CA LEU A 560 7.86 14.34 34.20
C LEU A 560 8.49 15.08 35.38
N ASP A 561 7.79 16.04 35.98
CA ASP A 561 8.27 16.72 37.19
C ASP A 561 8.42 15.76 38.36
N GLN A 562 7.48 14.85 38.53
CA GLN A 562 7.57 13.78 39.54
C GLN A 562 8.71 12.80 39.25
N MET A 563 8.88 12.39 37.99
CA MET A 563 9.98 11.50 37.60
C MET A 563 11.36 12.14 37.88
N VAL A 564 11.53 13.41 37.55
CA VAL A 564 12.79 14.16 37.82
C VAL A 564 13.04 14.30 39.31
N GLU A 565 12.00 14.57 40.11
CA GLU A 565 12.13 14.69 41.57
C GLU A 565 12.50 13.38 42.25
N GLN A 566 12.00 12.25 41.73
CA GLN A 566 12.25 10.92 42.26
C GLN A 566 13.50 10.26 41.69
N ALA A 567 14.04 10.74 40.57
CA ALA A 567 15.19 10.14 39.92
C ALA A 567 16.48 10.27 40.74
N GLU A 568 17.29 9.22 40.69
CA GLU A 568 18.61 9.22 41.27
C GLU A 568 19.53 10.21 40.53
N GLN A 569 20.26 11.03 41.27
CA GLN A 569 21.18 12.01 40.70
C GLN A 569 22.64 11.75 41.15
N ASN A 570 23.57 11.98 40.22
CA ASN A 570 24.98 11.95 40.56
C ASN A 570 25.45 13.27 41.24
N ALA A 571 26.70 13.31 41.69
CA ALA A 571 27.29 14.49 42.33
C ALA A 571 27.30 15.76 41.46
N SER A 572 27.11 15.62 40.13
CA SER A 572 27.03 16.71 39.15
C SER A 572 25.59 17.15 38.86
N GLY A 573 24.60 16.54 39.52
CA GLY A 573 23.18 16.85 39.28
C GLY A 573 22.60 16.26 37.98
N GLN A 574 23.28 15.29 37.38
CA GLN A 574 22.76 14.54 36.25
C GLN A 574 21.85 13.40 36.73
N ILE A 575 20.81 13.11 35.99
CA ILE A 575 19.76 12.14 36.31
C ILE A 575 20.16 10.78 35.76
N ALA A 576 20.01 9.73 36.59
CA ALA A 576 20.15 8.35 36.14
C ALA A 576 18.97 7.95 35.22
N ASP A 577 19.28 7.50 34.03
CA ASP A 577 18.31 7.02 33.06
C ASP A 577 18.68 5.62 32.57
N ARG A 578 17.69 4.93 31.95
CA ARG A 578 17.92 3.61 31.38
C ARG A 578 18.79 3.72 30.13
N VAL A 579 19.63 2.71 29.93
CA VAL A 579 20.43 2.60 28.72
C VAL A 579 20.46 1.17 28.23
N GLN A 580 20.50 1.00 26.93
CA GLN A 580 20.69 -0.28 26.25
C GLN A 580 22.14 -0.37 25.79
N LEU A 581 22.84 -1.39 26.26
CA LEU A 581 24.25 -1.58 25.97
C LEU A 581 24.45 -2.84 25.14
N TYR A 582 25.10 -2.69 23.99
CA TYR A 582 25.46 -3.79 23.09
C TYR A 582 26.94 -4.11 23.19
N GLY A 583 27.25 -5.42 23.28
CA GLY A 583 28.56 -5.96 23.04
C GLY A 583 28.61 -6.66 21.68
N MET A 584 29.40 -6.21 20.74
CA MET A 584 29.42 -6.80 19.40
C MET A 584 30.81 -7.36 19.07
N GLU A 585 30.85 -8.53 18.41
CA GLU A 585 32.02 -9.08 17.76
C GLU A 585 32.34 -8.36 16.45
N ASP A 586 33.50 -8.61 15.87
CA ASP A 586 33.99 -7.86 14.68
C ASP A 586 33.04 -7.87 13.50
N PHE A 587 32.32 -8.98 13.26
CA PHE A 587 31.39 -9.08 12.14
C PHE A 587 30.16 -8.17 12.30
N PRO A 588 29.34 -8.24 13.35
CA PRO A 588 28.25 -7.28 13.54
C PRO A 588 28.74 -5.83 13.65
N LEU A 589 29.89 -5.54 14.26
CA LEU A 589 30.49 -4.20 14.25
C LEU A 589 30.72 -3.69 12.82
N SER A 590 31.14 -4.54 11.90
CA SER A 590 31.38 -4.18 10.51
C SER A 590 30.12 -3.83 9.74
N ARG A 591 28.94 -4.15 10.29
CA ARG A 591 27.62 -3.89 9.69
C ARG A 591 27.03 -2.57 10.13
N LEU A 592 27.57 -1.93 11.14
CA LEU A 592 27.10 -0.63 11.60
C LEU A 592 27.38 0.47 10.57
N THR A 593 26.43 1.37 10.42
CA THR A 593 26.64 2.58 9.61
C THR A 593 27.30 3.64 10.44
N VAL A 594 28.57 3.98 10.16
CA VAL A 594 29.31 5.02 10.87
C VAL A 594 28.93 6.39 10.30
N LEU A 595 28.39 7.26 11.17
CA LEU A 595 28.04 8.64 10.83
C LEU A 595 29.22 9.58 11.06
N GLU A 596 29.93 9.38 12.18
CA GLU A 596 31.09 10.17 12.59
C GLU A 596 32.03 9.31 13.42
N GLY A 597 33.36 9.57 13.37
CA GLY A 597 34.36 8.89 14.19
C GLY A 597 34.89 7.60 13.57
N ASP A 598 35.40 6.68 14.43
CA ASP A 598 36.01 5.42 13.99
C ASP A 598 35.80 4.30 15.02
N LEU A 599 35.36 3.14 14.55
CA LEU A 599 35.11 1.96 15.38
C LEU A 599 36.36 1.18 15.80
N SER A 600 37.51 1.46 15.22
CA SER A 600 38.76 0.70 15.48
C SER A 600 39.17 0.65 16.96
N ALA A 601 38.79 1.67 17.72
CA ALA A 601 39.06 1.73 19.15
C ALA A 601 38.27 0.74 20.00
N LEU A 602 37.09 0.26 19.49
CA LEU A 602 36.23 -0.68 20.20
C LEU A 602 36.83 -2.08 20.33
N SER A 603 37.76 -2.43 19.44
CA SER A 603 38.46 -3.73 19.52
C SER A 603 39.47 -3.82 20.68
N ASP A 604 39.87 -2.69 21.28
CA ASP A 604 40.82 -2.62 22.40
C ASP A 604 40.11 -2.28 23.73
N PRO A 605 39.87 -3.25 24.61
CA PRO A 605 39.14 -3.02 25.86
C PRO A 605 39.87 -2.09 26.86
N THR A 606 41.14 -1.77 26.64
CA THR A 606 41.88 -0.86 27.51
C THR A 606 41.59 0.61 27.27
N LYS A 607 40.93 0.91 26.13
CA LYS A 607 40.61 2.29 25.72
C LYS A 607 39.33 2.84 26.33
N ASN A 608 38.53 2.01 26.99
CA ASN A 608 37.22 2.39 27.48
C ASN A 608 36.39 3.18 26.42
N ALA A 609 36.35 2.65 25.22
CA ALA A 609 35.73 3.28 24.07
C ALA A 609 34.34 2.70 23.83
N ILE A 610 33.37 3.56 23.54
CA ILE A 610 32.03 3.15 23.08
C ILE A 610 31.54 4.01 21.92
N ALA A 611 30.55 3.53 21.19
CA ALA A 611 29.86 4.28 20.12
C ALA A 611 28.44 4.60 20.56
N ALA A 612 27.99 5.83 20.30
CA ALA A 612 26.60 6.25 20.51
C ALA A 612 25.74 5.85 19.29
N VAL A 613 24.56 5.30 19.53
CA VAL A 613 23.65 4.85 18.49
C VAL A 613 22.57 5.89 18.25
N TYR A 614 22.46 6.35 17.03
CA TYR A 614 21.46 7.31 16.59
C TYR A 614 20.31 6.59 15.89
N ALA A 615 19.09 7.01 16.18
CA ALA A 615 17.89 6.52 15.50
C ALA A 615 17.85 6.98 14.04
N THR A 616 17.03 6.33 13.25
CA THR A 616 16.71 6.75 11.88
C THR A 616 15.23 7.08 11.79
N ASP A 617 14.89 8.01 10.89
CA ASP A 617 13.52 8.25 10.53
C ASP A 617 12.93 7.10 9.67
N ASP A 618 11.65 7.20 9.33
CA ASP A 618 10.95 6.21 8.49
C ASP A 618 11.57 6.04 7.08
N TYR A 619 12.43 6.97 6.67
CA TYR A 619 13.15 6.94 5.39
C TYR A 619 14.57 6.36 5.50
N GLY A 620 15.01 6.03 6.71
CA GLY A 620 16.35 5.52 6.99
C GLY A 620 17.42 6.61 7.09
N ASP A 621 17.03 7.89 7.11
CA ASP A 621 17.95 9.00 7.31
C ASP A 621 18.23 9.17 8.81
N PRO A 622 19.51 9.37 9.22
CA PRO A 622 19.88 9.50 10.63
C PRO A 622 19.28 10.73 11.29
N GLU A 623 18.65 10.55 12.43
CA GLU A 623 18.13 11.64 13.26
C GLU A 623 19.22 12.12 14.24
N MET A 624 19.97 13.15 13.85
CA MET A 624 21.09 13.68 14.64
C MET A 624 20.71 14.29 16.00
N GLN A 625 19.44 14.36 16.33
CA GLN A 625 18.90 14.84 17.61
C GLN A 625 18.37 13.71 18.50
N SER A 626 18.42 12.46 18.02
CA SER A 626 17.91 11.29 18.75
C SER A 626 18.84 10.80 19.86
N HIS A 627 20.05 11.37 19.99
CA HIS A 627 21.01 11.04 21.03
C HIS A 627 21.79 12.26 21.51
N TRP A 628 22.04 12.37 22.82
CA TRP A 628 22.75 13.51 23.40
C TRP A 628 24.28 13.43 23.19
N ALA A 629 24.84 12.20 23.23
CA ALA A 629 26.29 11.99 23.23
C ALA A 629 26.90 12.17 21.84
N LYS A 630 27.98 12.93 21.74
CA LYS A 630 28.71 13.21 20.49
C LYS A 630 30.10 12.62 20.55
N VAL A 631 30.73 12.45 19.39
CA VAL A 631 32.10 11.95 19.29
C VAL A 631 33.05 12.86 20.08
N GLY A 632 33.81 12.27 21.02
CA GLY A 632 34.72 12.93 21.94
C GLY A 632 34.12 13.22 23.30
N ASP A 633 32.82 13.05 23.50
CA ASP A 633 32.20 13.20 24.83
C ASP A 633 32.55 12.02 25.73
N THR A 634 32.40 12.23 27.02
CA THR A 634 32.52 11.19 28.04
C THR A 634 31.15 10.84 28.58
N VAL A 635 30.84 9.56 28.61
CA VAL A 635 29.63 9.02 29.23
C VAL A 635 29.96 8.27 30.49
N HIS A 636 29.15 8.46 31.54
CA HIS A 636 29.21 7.72 32.79
C HIS A 636 28.15 6.63 32.77
N LEU A 637 28.57 5.37 32.79
CA LEU A 637 27.68 4.23 32.91
C LEU A 637 27.79 3.61 34.31
N ARG A 638 26.63 3.30 34.86
CA ARG A 638 26.48 2.60 36.14
C ARG A 638 25.99 1.18 35.86
N TYR A 639 26.77 0.22 36.28
CA TYR A 639 26.41 -1.21 36.26
C TYR A 639 25.82 -1.57 37.61
N VAL A 640 24.52 -1.76 37.67
CA VAL A 640 23.76 -2.06 38.90
C VAL A 640 23.80 -3.56 39.15
N GLU A 641 24.35 -3.92 40.33
CA GLU A 641 24.41 -5.32 40.75
C GLU A 641 23.20 -5.71 41.62
N ALA A 642 22.63 -4.75 42.33
CA ALA A 642 21.39 -4.94 43.08
C ALA A 642 20.62 -3.62 43.21
N TYR A 643 19.34 -3.71 43.10
CA TYR A 643 18.39 -2.62 43.39
C TYR A 643 17.86 -2.77 44.82
N GLU A 644 17.50 -1.65 45.47
CA GLU A 644 16.61 -1.64 46.62
C GLU A 644 15.36 -0.84 46.29
N TYR A 645 14.22 -1.35 46.74
CA TYR A 645 12.90 -0.76 46.52
C TYR A 645 12.48 -0.05 47.81
N TYR A 646 11.79 1.05 47.67
CA TYR A 646 11.30 1.85 48.80
C TYR A 646 10.01 2.58 48.52
N TYR A 647 9.25 2.84 49.56
CA TYR A 647 8.03 3.67 49.47
C TYR A 647 8.45 5.15 49.34
N THR A 648 7.93 5.84 48.30
CA THR A 648 8.29 7.23 47.99
C THR A 648 7.86 8.22 49.07
N ASP A 649 6.75 7.95 49.76
CA ASP A 649 6.19 8.78 50.82
C ASP A 649 6.96 8.72 52.17
N THR A 650 7.57 7.59 52.50
CA THR A 650 8.27 7.38 53.76
C THR A 650 9.78 7.15 53.63
N GLY A 651 10.23 6.74 52.44
CA GLY A 651 11.62 6.28 52.20
C GLY A 651 11.92 4.93 52.86
N GLU A 652 10.91 4.21 53.39
CA GLU A 652 11.07 2.89 53.99
C GLU A 652 11.44 1.86 52.92
N VAL A 653 12.53 1.11 53.17
CA VAL A 653 13.02 0.09 52.25
C VAL A 653 12.14 -1.15 52.33
N ILE A 654 11.73 -1.66 51.21
CA ILE A 654 10.88 -2.84 51.06
C ILE A 654 11.78 -4.07 50.92
N PRO A 655 11.59 -5.12 51.69
CA PRO A 655 12.28 -6.40 51.50
C PRO A 655 11.98 -6.97 50.09
N LEU A 656 12.98 -7.59 49.45
CA LEU A 656 12.85 -8.09 48.08
C LEU A 656 11.73 -9.12 47.92
N ASP A 657 11.48 -9.89 48.97
CA ASP A 657 10.39 -10.87 49.02
C ASP A 657 9.01 -10.26 49.26
N GLU A 658 8.94 -8.98 49.61
CA GLU A 658 7.69 -8.23 49.82
C GLU A 658 7.41 -7.21 48.68
N VAL A 659 8.29 -7.09 47.71
CA VAL A 659 8.20 -6.07 46.64
C VAL A 659 6.96 -6.32 45.78
N GLY A 660 6.62 -7.57 45.45
CA GLY A 660 5.40 -7.94 44.69
C GLY A 660 4.14 -7.47 45.43
N ASP A 661 4.02 -7.83 46.70
CA ASP A 661 2.88 -7.42 47.53
C ASP A 661 2.80 -5.90 47.71
N ALA A 662 3.95 -5.22 47.75
CA ALA A 662 4.02 -3.77 47.86
C ALA A 662 3.55 -3.06 46.58
N TYR A 663 3.84 -3.61 45.39
CA TYR A 663 3.31 -3.09 44.14
C TYR A 663 1.82 -3.26 43.97
N ALA A 664 1.20 -4.27 44.64
CA ALA A 664 -0.24 -4.47 44.69
C ALA A 664 -0.96 -3.51 45.68
N GLY A 665 -0.18 -2.71 46.43
CA GLY A 665 -0.70 -1.76 47.43
C GLY A 665 -0.94 -0.37 46.83
N ASP A 666 -1.64 0.50 47.61
CA ASP A 666 -1.98 1.87 47.21
C ASP A 666 -0.81 2.87 47.31
N ARG A 667 0.42 2.42 47.70
CA ARG A 667 1.57 3.29 47.92
C ARG A 667 2.52 3.28 46.73
N THR A 668 2.99 4.44 46.37
CA THR A 668 3.96 4.58 45.27
C THR A 668 5.34 4.04 45.66
N ILE A 669 5.90 3.17 44.85
CA ILE A 669 7.20 2.53 45.05
C ILE A 669 8.18 3.06 44.01
N ALA A 670 9.41 3.30 44.45
CA ALA A 670 10.54 3.60 43.57
C ALA A 670 11.69 2.62 43.85
N SER A 671 12.59 2.49 42.90
CA SER A 671 13.83 1.73 43.05
C SER A 671 15.04 2.62 42.91
N ARG A 672 16.12 2.27 43.57
CA ARG A 672 17.47 2.90 43.42
C ARG A 672 18.55 1.84 43.43
N ALA A 673 19.70 2.17 42.83
CA ALA A 673 20.85 1.28 42.82
C ALA A 673 21.44 1.13 44.23
N LYS A 674 21.43 -0.08 44.76
CA LYS A 674 21.99 -0.42 46.10
C LYS A 674 23.46 -0.75 46.03
N THR A 675 23.86 -1.65 45.16
CA THR A 675 25.24 -1.98 44.84
C THR A 675 25.47 -1.81 43.34
N TYR A 676 26.54 -1.10 43.00
CA TYR A 676 26.84 -0.75 41.63
C TYR A 676 28.31 -0.48 41.41
N ARG A 677 28.71 -0.45 40.16
CA ARG A 677 30.05 -0.01 39.69
C ARG A 677 29.88 1.07 38.64
N ASP A 678 30.48 2.22 38.87
CA ASP A 678 30.51 3.32 37.90
C ASP A 678 31.76 3.23 37.03
N LYS A 679 31.60 3.49 35.73
CA LYS A 679 32.71 3.51 34.79
C LYS A 679 32.49 4.59 33.71
N GLU A 680 33.58 5.26 33.35
CA GLU A 680 33.62 6.30 32.32
C GLU A 680 34.09 5.72 30.99
N TYR A 681 33.45 6.17 29.92
CA TYR A 681 33.79 5.81 28.55
C TYR A 681 33.91 7.03 27.68
N THR A 682 34.75 6.94 26.64
CA THR A 682 34.87 7.96 25.60
C THR A 682 34.04 7.53 24.39
N ILE A 683 33.19 8.42 23.87
CA ILE A 683 32.46 8.23 22.63
C ILE A 683 33.42 8.36 21.46
N VAL A 684 33.70 7.27 20.76
CA VAL A 684 34.66 7.24 19.64
C VAL A 684 33.97 7.29 18.28
N ALA A 685 32.70 6.96 18.22
CA ALA A 685 31.92 7.01 17.01
C ALA A 685 30.41 7.29 17.28
N ALA A 686 29.76 7.89 16.31
CA ALA A 686 28.31 7.94 16.18
C ALA A 686 27.92 6.95 15.09
N VAL A 687 26.96 6.06 15.38
CA VAL A 687 26.56 4.98 14.48
C VAL A 687 25.05 4.83 14.39
N VAL A 688 24.61 4.15 13.35
CA VAL A 688 23.26 3.59 13.22
C VAL A 688 23.38 2.07 13.23
N ILE A 689 22.59 1.40 14.05
CA ILE A 689 22.41 -0.05 14.02
C ILE A 689 21.33 -0.37 13.00
N PRO A 690 21.59 -1.23 12.01
CA PRO A 690 20.52 -1.71 11.12
C PRO A 690 19.42 -2.42 11.90
N GLY A 691 18.14 -2.10 11.58
CA GLY A 691 16.98 -2.52 12.36
C GLY A 691 16.85 -4.04 12.60
N SER A 692 17.44 -4.86 11.73
CA SER A 692 17.44 -6.33 11.91
C SER A 692 18.30 -6.84 13.06
N ILE A 693 19.39 -6.12 13.38
CA ILE A 693 20.33 -6.50 14.45
C ILE A 693 20.25 -5.58 15.66
N ASP A 694 19.27 -4.67 15.66
CA ASP A 694 18.96 -3.81 16.79
C ASP A 694 18.03 -4.53 17.77
N TYR A 695 18.10 -4.11 19.04
CA TYR A 695 17.17 -4.56 20.06
C TYR A 695 15.76 -4.00 19.76
N ARG A 696 14.75 -4.83 19.88
CA ARG A 696 13.39 -4.50 19.42
C ARG A 696 12.54 -3.73 20.43
N PHE A 697 13.11 -3.34 21.54
CA PHE A 697 12.44 -2.55 22.55
C PHE A 697 12.87 -1.09 22.45
N TYR A 698 11.89 -0.20 22.34
CA TYR A 698 12.11 1.25 22.21
C TYR A 698 12.06 1.96 23.55
N GLY A 699 12.83 3.05 23.71
CA GLY A 699 12.67 3.99 24.81
C GLY A 699 13.88 4.16 25.74
N ALA A 700 15.08 3.80 25.29
CA ALA A 700 16.32 4.11 26.00
C ALA A 700 17.44 4.50 25.03
N ASP A 701 18.38 5.35 25.50
CA ASP A 701 19.59 5.64 24.74
C ASP A 701 20.41 4.35 24.57
N GLN A 702 21.10 4.24 23.43
CA GLN A 702 21.79 3.01 23.05
C GLN A 702 23.29 3.26 22.84
N PHE A 703 24.12 2.33 23.32
CA PHE A 703 25.57 2.34 23.09
C PHE A 703 26.09 0.99 22.64
N VAL A 704 27.11 1.01 21.80
CA VAL A 704 27.80 -0.19 21.31
C VAL A 704 29.26 -0.17 21.80
N MET A 705 29.72 -1.31 22.29
CA MET A 705 31.11 -1.56 22.61
C MET A 705 31.60 -2.88 22.03
N GLY A 706 32.92 -3.10 22.00
CA GLY A 706 33.46 -4.38 21.58
C GLY A 706 33.10 -5.50 22.54
N ALA A 707 32.83 -6.71 22.04
CA ALA A 707 32.40 -7.86 22.85
C ALA A 707 33.33 -8.18 24.03
N LYS A 708 34.64 -8.01 23.87
CA LYS A 708 35.61 -8.26 24.95
C LYS A 708 35.42 -7.30 26.13
N GLN A 709 35.26 -6.03 25.83
CA GLN A 709 35.02 -5.00 26.83
C GLN A 709 33.65 -5.20 27.49
N PHE A 710 32.62 -5.49 26.72
CA PHE A 710 31.27 -5.78 27.20
C PHE A 710 31.30 -6.90 28.27
N LYS A 711 31.91 -8.04 27.98
CA LYS A 711 32.01 -9.17 28.91
C LYS A 711 32.76 -8.84 30.18
N GLN A 712 33.80 -8.01 30.08
CA GLN A 712 34.57 -7.59 31.25
C GLN A 712 33.80 -6.64 32.15
N ASP A 713 33.03 -5.72 31.56
CA ASP A 713 32.36 -4.64 32.28
C ASP A 713 30.99 -5.07 32.82
N THR A 714 30.19 -5.79 32.04
CA THR A 714 28.88 -6.29 32.47
C THR A 714 28.93 -7.60 33.26
N GLN A 715 30.06 -8.33 33.18
CA GLN A 715 30.24 -9.66 33.74
C GLN A 715 29.24 -10.73 33.17
N THR A 716 28.58 -10.43 32.06
CA THR A 716 27.76 -11.39 31.35
C THR A 716 28.39 -11.81 30.03
N SER A 717 28.17 -13.07 29.65
CA SER A 717 28.55 -13.63 28.35
C SER A 717 27.33 -14.15 27.56
N SER A 718 26.13 -13.76 28.00
CA SER A 718 24.86 -14.16 27.38
C SER A 718 24.74 -13.62 25.97
N VAL A 719 24.67 -14.50 24.99
CA VAL A 719 24.51 -14.15 23.56
C VAL A 719 23.07 -13.83 23.30
N MET A 720 22.76 -12.58 23.00
CA MET A 720 21.41 -12.15 22.64
C MET A 720 21.01 -12.70 21.27
N THR A 721 21.87 -12.50 20.27
CA THR A 721 21.65 -13.03 18.92
C THR A 721 22.95 -13.53 18.28
N TYR A 722 22.85 -14.53 17.46
CA TYR A 722 23.91 -15.01 16.57
C TYR A 722 23.57 -14.61 15.14
N VAL A 723 24.47 -13.86 14.52
CA VAL A 723 24.27 -13.29 13.18
C VAL A 723 25.34 -13.79 12.22
N PHE A 724 24.96 -14.11 10.98
CA PHE A 724 25.89 -14.63 10.00
C PHE A 724 25.44 -14.42 8.55
N ASP A 725 26.42 -14.42 7.65
CA ASP A 725 26.24 -14.46 6.21
C ASP A 725 26.64 -15.83 5.63
N THR A 726 25.97 -16.23 4.56
CA THR A 726 26.22 -17.47 3.86
C THR A 726 26.69 -17.24 2.43
N THR A 727 27.19 -18.31 1.79
CA THR A 727 27.39 -18.31 0.35
C THR A 727 26.04 -18.53 -0.36
N ASP A 728 25.86 -18.00 -1.57
CA ASP A 728 24.60 -18.09 -2.34
C ASP A 728 24.09 -19.53 -2.48
N ASP A 729 24.99 -20.51 -2.62
CA ASP A 729 24.65 -21.93 -2.74
C ASP A 729 24.28 -22.60 -1.41
N ALA A 730 24.61 -21.98 -0.29
CA ALA A 730 24.28 -22.48 1.05
C ALA A 730 23.01 -21.87 1.64
N THR A 731 22.60 -20.68 1.17
CA THR A 731 21.49 -19.92 1.73
C THR A 731 20.19 -20.73 1.79
N ASP A 732 19.79 -21.38 0.69
CA ASP A 732 18.55 -22.19 0.65
C ASP A 732 18.59 -23.39 1.58
N ARG A 733 19.78 -24.01 1.73
CA ARG A 733 19.98 -25.14 2.62
C ARG A 733 19.95 -24.72 4.10
N MET A 734 20.55 -23.59 4.40
CA MET A 734 20.53 -22.99 5.75
C MET A 734 19.12 -22.60 6.16
N GLU A 735 18.38 -21.97 5.26
CA GLU A 735 16.97 -21.65 5.47
C GLU A 735 16.14 -22.89 5.84
N ALA A 736 16.26 -23.96 5.04
CA ALA A 736 15.55 -25.20 5.31
C ALA A 736 16.00 -25.88 6.62
N PHE A 737 17.29 -25.78 6.96
CA PHE A 737 17.83 -26.31 8.21
C PHE A 737 17.26 -25.53 9.40
N LEU A 738 17.32 -24.19 9.38
CA LEU A 738 16.84 -23.35 10.48
C LEU A 738 15.33 -23.51 10.69
N ALA A 739 14.55 -23.57 9.61
CA ALA A 739 13.11 -23.81 9.72
C ALA A 739 12.78 -25.13 10.45
N ASP A 740 13.46 -26.21 10.10
CA ASP A 740 13.26 -27.50 10.78
C ASP A 740 13.87 -27.49 12.20
N TYR A 741 15.05 -26.88 12.37
CA TYR A 741 15.76 -26.85 13.62
C TYR A 741 15.02 -26.07 14.71
N THR A 742 14.50 -24.91 14.36
CA THR A 742 13.77 -24.06 15.30
C THR A 742 12.33 -24.55 15.54
N GLU A 743 11.75 -25.30 14.62
CA GLU A 743 10.41 -25.86 14.82
C GLU A 743 10.44 -27.21 15.58
N ASN A 744 11.36 -28.10 15.24
CA ASN A 744 11.31 -29.50 15.69
C ASN A 744 12.44 -29.88 16.66
N VAL A 745 13.59 -29.19 16.66
CA VAL A 745 14.78 -29.60 17.45
C VAL A 745 15.01 -28.67 18.61
N GLN A 746 14.93 -27.37 18.39
CA GLN A 746 15.19 -26.32 19.39
C GLN A 746 14.07 -25.25 19.35
N PRO A 747 12.86 -25.57 19.80
CA PRO A 747 11.70 -24.69 19.66
C PRO A 747 11.77 -23.40 20.50
N LEU A 748 12.72 -23.30 21.44
CA LEU A 748 12.98 -22.08 22.19
C LEU A 748 13.55 -20.95 21.31
N PHE A 749 14.20 -21.29 20.20
CA PHE A 749 14.84 -20.33 19.32
C PHE A 749 14.03 -20.11 18.07
N ASP A 750 14.21 -18.92 17.49
CA ASP A 750 13.65 -18.55 16.19
C ASP A 750 14.70 -17.84 15.34
N TYR A 751 14.38 -17.58 14.09
CA TYR A 751 15.31 -16.91 13.18
C TYR A 751 14.59 -15.97 12.22
N GLU A 752 15.32 -14.99 11.75
CA GLU A 752 14.95 -14.18 10.59
C GLU A 752 15.96 -14.33 9.47
N SER A 753 15.48 -14.30 8.24
CA SER A 753 16.34 -14.36 7.07
C SER A 753 16.12 -13.19 6.13
N LYS A 754 17.17 -12.77 5.47
CA LYS A 754 17.14 -11.79 4.39
C LYS A 754 16.24 -12.21 3.23
N LYS A 755 16.08 -13.53 3.04
CA LYS A 755 15.26 -14.12 1.99
C LYS A 755 13.76 -13.80 2.16
N THR A 756 13.28 -13.73 3.40
CA THR A 756 11.89 -13.33 3.70
C THR A 756 11.61 -11.93 3.18
N TYR A 757 12.50 -10.97 3.46
CA TYR A 757 12.40 -9.60 2.96
C TYR A 757 12.56 -9.49 1.44
N GLN A 758 13.37 -10.36 0.82
CA GLN A 758 13.46 -10.44 -0.64
C GLN A 758 12.15 -10.89 -1.26
N ALA A 759 11.49 -11.90 -0.71
CA ALA A 759 10.20 -12.40 -1.19
C ALA A 759 9.11 -11.32 -1.09
N GLU A 760 9.04 -10.63 0.03
CA GLU A 760 8.12 -9.50 0.25
C GLU A 760 8.33 -8.39 -0.81
N PHE A 761 9.58 -7.97 -1.01
CA PHE A 761 9.93 -6.97 -2.01
C PHE A 761 9.54 -7.39 -3.44
N GLU A 762 9.84 -8.62 -3.83
CA GLU A 762 9.49 -9.16 -5.16
C GLU A 762 7.97 -9.22 -5.35
N GLY A 763 7.22 -9.61 -4.32
CA GLY A 763 5.75 -9.60 -4.31
C GLY A 763 5.21 -8.19 -4.57
N PHE A 764 5.69 -7.21 -3.81
CA PHE A 764 5.31 -5.81 -3.93
C PHE A 764 5.63 -5.25 -5.34
N ARG A 765 6.83 -5.48 -5.83
CA ARG A 765 7.26 -5.07 -7.19
C ARG A 765 6.41 -5.71 -8.28
N SER A 766 6.10 -7.00 -8.15
CA SER A 766 5.29 -7.77 -9.10
C SER A 766 3.84 -7.28 -9.15
N MET A 767 3.26 -6.92 -8.00
CA MET A 767 1.94 -6.30 -7.91
C MET A 767 1.87 -5.03 -8.77
N PHE A 768 2.83 -4.11 -8.63
CA PHE A 768 2.85 -2.88 -9.42
C PHE A 768 3.06 -3.12 -10.92
N LEU A 769 3.90 -4.10 -11.29
CA LEU A 769 4.07 -4.48 -12.70
C LEU A 769 2.78 -5.02 -13.30
N THR A 770 2.06 -5.85 -12.57
CA THR A 770 0.80 -6.46 -13.00
C THR A 770 -0.30 -5.41 -13.13
N LEU A 771 -0.49 -4.58 -12.12
CA LEU A 771 -1.48 -3.49 -12.12
C LEU A 771 -1.24 -2.48 -13.25
N GLY A 772 -0.04 -1.98 -13.34
CA GLY A 772 0.31 -0.98 -14.35
C GLY A 772 0.37 -1.57 -15.75
N GLY A 773 0.77 -2.83 -15.89
CA GLY A 773 0.72 -3.58 -17.14
C GLY A 773 -0.71 -3.75 -17.65
N ALA A 774 -1.63 -4.14 -16.78
CA ALA A 774 -3.05 -4.27 -17.09
C ALA A 774 -3.66 -2.93 -17.53
N LEU A 775 -3.39 -1.86 -16.78
CA LEU A 775 -3.86 -0.52 -17.12
C LEU A 775 -3.28 -0.04 -18.47
N SER A 776 -2.00 -0.28 -18.71
CA SER A 776 -1.32 0.07 -19.97
C SER A 776 -1.89 -0.70 -21.15
N LEU A 777 -2.23 -1.98 -20.96
CA LEU A 777 -2.88 -2.81 -21.99
C LEU A 777 -4.25 -2.26 -22.37
N ILE A 778 -5.09 -1.91 -21.39
CA ILE A 778 -6.42 -1.34 -21.63
C ILE A 778 -6.30 -0.01 -22.39
N VAL A 779 -5.43 0.89 -21.97
CA VAL A 779 -5.17 2.16 -22.65
C VAL A 779 -4.57 1.94 -24.04
N GLY A 780 -3.73 0.92 -24.18
CA GLY A 780 -3.16 0.50 -25.46
C GLY A 780 -4.20 0.03 -26.47
N LEU A 781 -5.13 -0.82 -26.05
CA LEU A 781 -6.26 -1.27 -26.88
C LEU A 781 -7.11 -0.09 -27.38
N VAL A 782 -7.34 0.86 -26.48
CA VAL A 782 -8.01 2.12 -26.79
C VAL A 782 -7.25 2.92 -27.85
N GLY A 783 -5.94 3.04 -27.73
CA GLY A 783 -5.06 3.71 -28.69
C GLY A 783 -5.11 3.05 -30.06
N VAL A 784 -5.04 1.73 -30.12
CA VAL A 784 -5.15 0.93 -31.36
C VAL A 784 -6.49 1.15 -32.04
N LEU A 785 -7.59 1.16 -31.27
CA LEU A 785 -8.92 1.40 -31.83
C LEU A 785 -9.06 2.83 -32.40
N ASN A 786 -8.47 3.80 -31.73
CA ASN A 786 -8.40 5.18 -32.21
C ASN A 786 -7.64 5.28 -33.54
N PHE A 787 -6.52 4.57 -33.63
CA PHE A 787 -5.72 4.50 -34.84
C PHE A 787 -6.48 3.82 -35.99
N LEU A 788 -7.09 2.65 -35.71
CA LEU A 788 -7.94 1.94 -36.68
C LEU A 788 -9.06 2.85 -37.21
N ASN A 789 -9.73 3.56 -36.32
CA ASN A 789 -10.81 4.48 -36.70
C ASN A 789 -10.30 5.68 -37.51
N ALA A 790 -9.16 6.25 -37.19
CA ALA A 790 -8.55 7.34 -37.94
C ALA A 790 -8.14 6.91 -39.36
N VAL A 791 -7.54 5.72 -39.50
CA VAL A 791 -7.14 5.15 -40.79
C VAL A 791 -8.37 4.80 -41.63
N LEU A 792 -9.36 4.10 -41.04
CA LEU A 792 -10.60 3.70 -41.72
C LEU A 792 -11.32 4.92 -42.28
N THR A 793 -11.47 5.95 -41.48
CA THR A 793 -12.12 7.20 -41.92
C THR A 793 -11.28 7.92 -42.98
N GLY A 794 -9.95 7.98 -42.77
CA GLY A 794 -9.03 8.59 -43.77
C GLY A 794 -9.12 7.92 -45.16
N ILE A 795 -9.34 6.60 -45.20
CA ILE A 795 -9.51 5.85 -46.44
C ILE A 795 -10.90 6.08 -47.03
N ILE A 796 -11.96 6.03 -46.20
CA ILE A 796 -13.36 6.21 -46.70
C ILE A 796 -13.56 7.63 -47.19
N THR A 797 -13.15 8.66 -46.49
CA THR A 797 -13.33 10.07 -46.90
C THR A 797 -12.51 10.44 -48.14
N ARG A 798 -11.44 9.74 -48.41
CA ARG A 798 -10.53 10.01 -49.54
C ARG A 798 -10.69 9.02 -50.68
N ARG A 799 -11.75 8.19 -50.67
CA ARG A 799 -11.98 7.15 -51.72
C ARG A 799 -12.06 7.73 -53.13
N HIS A 800 -12.71 8.89 -53.29
CA HIS A 800 -12.76 9.61 -54.57
C HIS A 800 -11.37 10.10 -55.04
N GLU A 801 -10.58 10.72 -54.17
CA GLU A 801 -9.20 11.11 -54.44
C GLU A 801 -8.35 9.89 -54.88
N PHE A 802 -8.51 8.74 -54.21
CA PHE A 802 -7.82 7.51 -54.59
C PHE A 802 -8.29 6.97 -55.96
N ALA A 803 -9.57 7.09 -56.29
CA ALA A 803 -10.11 6.73 -57.60
C ALA A 803 -9.53 7.65 -58.68
N VAL A 804 -9.43 8.96 -58.45
CA VAL A 804 -8.79 9.94 -59.37
C VAL A 804 -7.28 9.61 -59.53
N LEU A 805 -6.56 9.32 -58.46
CA LEU A 805 -5.14 8.95 -58.54
C LEU A 805 -4.94 7.65 -59.35
N GLN A 806 -5.84 6.68 -59.20
CA GLN A 806 -5.83 5.44 -59.99
C GLN A 806 -6.20 5.70 -61.46
N ALA A 807 -7.13 6.60 -61.71
CA ALA A 807 -7.48 7.01 -63.09
C ALA A 807 -6.32 7.74 -63.81
N ILE A 808 -5.47 8.47 -63.10
CA ILE A 808 -4.28 9.14 -63.61
C ILE A 808 -3.09 8.15 -63.77
N GLY A 809 -3.26 6.85 -63.37
CA GLY A 809 -2.25 5.81 -63.59
C GLY A 809 -1.56 5.27 -62.35
N MET A 810 -2.00 5.63 -61.12
CA MET A 810 -1.45 5.04 -59.87
C MET A 810 -1.94 3.59 -59.75
N THR A 811 -1.01 2.66 -59.61
CA THR A 811 -1.37 1.23 -59.47
C THR A 811 -1.92 0.95 -58.03
N GLY A 812 -2.76 -0.07 -57.90
CA GLY A 812 -3.27 -0.51 -56.60
C GLY A 812 -2.14 -0.94 -55.62
N ARG A 813 -1.00 -1.40 -56.12
CA ARG A 813 0.22 -1.69 -55.32
C ARG A 813 0.85 -0.40 -54.79
N GLN A 814 0.93 0.65 -55.59
CA GLN A 814 1.46 1.95 -55.16
C GLN A 814 0.57 2.61 -54.13
N LEU A 815 -0.75 2.55 -54.31
CA LEU A 815 -1.71 3.07 -53.32
C LEU A 815 -1.63 2.34 -51.99
N ARG A 816 -1.55 1.01 -52.00
CA ARG A 816 -1.33 0.22 -50.76
C ARG A 816 -0.04 0.62 -50.04
N ARG A 817 1.09 0.71 -50.79
CA ARG A 817 2.37 1.14 -50.19
C ARG A 817 2.29 2.54 -49.60
N MET A 818 1.59 3.46 -50.24
CA MET A 818 1.38 4.82 -49.73
C MET A 818 0.62 4.80 -48.39
N LEU A 819 -0.46 4.03 -48.31
CA LEU A 819 -1.25 3.90 -47.09
C LEU A 819 -0.48 3.20 -45.95
N MET A 820 0.31 2.18 -46.27
CA MET A 820 1.20 1.54 -45.31
C MET A 820 2.27 2.51 -44.80
N LEU A 821 2.82 3.37 -45.64
CA LEU A 821 3.76 4.42 -45.21
C LEU A 821 3.06 5.47 -44.33
N GLU A 822 1.82 5.84 -44.64
CA GLU A 822 1.05 6.72 -43.75
C GLU A 822 0.88 6.10 -42.35
N GLY A 823 0.52 4.81 -42.26
CA GLY A 823 0.40 4.08 -41.02
C GLY A 823 1.73 3.96 -40.25
N LEU A 824 2.82 3.66 -40.96
CA LEU A 824 4.17 3.62 -40.42
C LEU A 824 4.59 4.97 -39.81
N TYR A 825 4.28 6.08 -40.50
CA TYR A 825 4.59 7.42 -39.97
C TYR A 825 3.79 7.75 -38.72
N TYR A 826 2.50 7.29 -38.60
CA TYR A 826 1.74 7.40 -37.33
C TYR A 826 2.44 6.66 -36.19
N ALA A 827 2.88 5.42 -36.44
CA ALA A 827 3.59 4.62 -35.46
C ALA A 827 4.91 5.28 -35.01
N LEU A 828 5.75 5.70 -35.99
CA LEU A 828 7.03 6.36 -35.71
C LEU A 828 6.86 7.71 -34.99
N LEU A 829 5.85 8.51 -35.37
CA LEU A 829 5.56 9.76 -34.68
C LEU A 829 5.05 9.51 -33.24
N ALA A 830 4.22 8.49 -33.04
CA ALA A 830 3.75 8.13 -31.72
C ALA A 830 4.92 7.70 -30.82
N MET A 831 5.82 6.87 -31.33
CA MET A 831 7.03 6.46 -30.61
C MET A 831 7.95 7.64 -30.30
N ALA A 832 8.20 8.54 -31.28
CA ALA A 832 9.02 9.73 -31.04
C ALA A 832 8.43 10.64 -29.97
N VAL A 833 7.11 10.89 -30.03
CA VAL A 833 6.40 11.69 -29.01
C VAL A 833 6.45 11.00 -27.65
N SER A 834 6.25 9.67 -27.61
CA SER A 834 6.33 8.88 -26.36
C SER A 834 7.72 8.98 -25.75
N THR A 835 8.76 8.83 -26.55
CA THR A 835 10.15 8.93 -26.06
C THR A 835 10.43 10.30 -25.46
N VAL A 836 10.04 11.38 -26.17
CA VAL A 836 10.22 12.75 -25.65
C VAL A 836 9.44 12.94 -24.33
N LEU A 837 8.19 12.51 -24.28
CA LEU A 837 7.38 12.63 -23.06
C LEU A 837 7.95 11.78 -21.92
N SER A 838 8.39 10.56 -22.18
CA SER A 838 8.96 9.69 -21.15
C SER A 838 10.27 10.23 -20.58
N VAL A 839 11.14 10.79 -21.43
CA VAL A 839 12.40 11.40 -21.00
C VAL A 839 12.16 12.70 -20.20
N THR A 840 11.09 13.44 -20.50
CA THR A 840 10.79 14.70 -19.79
C THR A 840 9.97 14.48 -18.51
N LEU A 841 8.98 13.59 -18.53
CA LEU A 841 8.12 13.31 -17.37
C LEU A 841 8.71 12.30 -16.39
N GLY A 842 9.54 11.38 -16.89
CA GLY A 842 10.13 10.33 -16.06
C GLY A 842 10.92 10.84 -14.86
N PRO A 843 11.89 11.77 -15.03
CA PRO A 843 12.63 12.32 -13.89
C PRO A 843 11.75 13.07 -12.89
N LEU A 844 10.72 13.79 -13.38
CA LEU A 844 9.79 14.52 -12.52
C LEU A 844 8.95 13.58 -11.63
N ILE A 845 8.46 12.50 -12.24
CA ILE A 845 7.71 11.46 -11.51
C ILE A 845 8.66 10.70 -10.61
N GLY A 846 9.88 10.40 -11.07
CA GLY A 846 10.90 9.73 -10.28
C GLY A 846 11.27 10.49 -9.01
N ALA A 847 11.40 11.82 -9.07
CA ALA A 847 11.64 12.65 -7.90
C ALA A 847 10.45 12.60 -6.92
N GLY A 848 9.21 12.60 -7.43
CA GLY A 848 8.02 12.44 -6.59
C GLY A 848 7.95 11.07 -5.92
N CYS A 849 8.33 10.00 -6.63
CA CYS A 849 8.34 8.64 -6.08
C CYS A 849 9.44 8.46 -5.02
N ALA A 850 10.61 9.07 -5.21
CA ALA A 850 11.71 9.01 -4.25
C ALA A 850 11.36 9.68 -2.90
N ASN A 851 10.44 10.65 -2.89
CA ASN A 851 9.94 11.27 -1.66
C ASN A 851 8.91 10.41 -0.91
N VAL A 852 8.34 9.39 -1.56
CA VAL A 852 7.33 8.49 -0.97
C VAL A 852 7.96 7.14 -0.60
N PHE A 853 8.88 6.67 -1.44
CA PHE A 853 9.56 5.38 -1.26
C PHE A 853 11.06 5.61 -1.16
N TRP A 854 11.62 5.57 0.03
CA TRP A 854 13.05 5.80 0.31
C TRP A 854 13.98 4.84 -0.45
N PHE A 855 13.52 3.64 -0.77
CA PHE A 855 14.23 2.65 -1.58
C PHE A 855 14.03 2.84 -3.10
N PHE A 856 13.41 3.95 -3.55
CA PHE A 856 13.20 4.23 -4.97
C PHE A 856 14.37 5.00 -5.57
N VAL A 857 14.95 4.47 -6.64
CA VAL A 857 15.98 5.11 -7.46
C VAL A 857 15.49 5.24 -8.90
N TYR A 858 15.36 6.47 -9.39
CA TYR A 858 14.94 6.67 -10.78
C TYR A 858 15.94 6.09 -11.77
N ARG A 859 15.51 5.09 -12.55
CA ARG A 859 16.30 4.46 -13.62
C ARG A 859 15.50 4.48 -14.92
N PHE A 860 15.98 5.26 -15.92
CA PHE A 860 15.35 5.26 -17.23
C PHE A 860 15.72 3.99 -18.00
N SER A 861 14.73 3.20 -18.43
CA SER A 861 14.91 2.02 -19.25
C SER A 861 14.35 2.22 -20.65
N VAL A 862 15.10 1.82 -21.66
CA VAL A 862 14.67 1.84 -23.07
C VAL A 862 13.85 0.58 -23.42
N LEU A 863 13.84 -0.44 -22.58
CA LEU A 863 13.24 -1.74 -22.86
C LEU A 863 11.75 -1.69 -23.27
N PRO A 864 10.84 -0.98 -22.59
CA PRO A 864 9.43 -0.91 -23.02
C PRO A 864 9.29 -0.26 -24.41
N LEU A 865 10.09 0.77 -24.69
CA LEU A 865 10.09 1.42 -26.00
C LEU A 865 10.58 0.47 -27.09
N ALA A 866 11.63 -0.30 -26.83
CA ALA A 866 12.20 -1.28 -27.75
C ALA A 866 11.22 -2.44 -28.02
N VAL A 867 10.49 -2.91 -27.02
CA VAL A 867 9.47 -3.99 -27.15
C VAL A 867 8.23 -3.49 -27.90
N LEU A 868 7.78 -2.28 -27.62
CA LEU A 868 6.56 -1.73 -28.24
C LEU A 868 6.80 -1.25 -29.68
N LEU A 869 8.02 -0.85 -30.05
CA LEU A 869 8.33 -0.37 -31.40
C LEU A 869 7.97 -1.38 -32.51
N PRO A 870 8.37 -2.66 -32.48
CA PRO A 870 7.94 -3.66 -33.47
C PRO A 870 6.42 -3.82 -33.53
N VAL A 871 5.74 -3.83 -32.37
CA VAL A 871 4.27 -3.95 -32.28
C VAL A 871 3.60 -2.77 -32.99
N PHE A 872 4.05 -1.55 -32.75
CA PHE A 872 3.51 -0.35 -33.38
C PHE A 872 3.80 -0.29 -34.90
N ILE A 873 4.98 -0.74 -35.32
CA ILE A 873 5.32 -0.88 -36.75
C ILE A 873 4.37 -1.89 -37.41
N LEU A 874 4.16 -3.05 -36.80
CA LEU A 874 3.24 -4.08 -37.29
C LEU A 874 1.80 -3.56 -37.39
N LEU A 875 1.29 -2.89 -36.38
CA LEU A 875 -0.02 -2.25 -36.38
C LEU A 875 -0.11 -1.16 -37.47
N GLY A 876 0.92 -0.34 -37.59
CA GLY A 876 1.04 0.72 -38.61
C GLY A 876 0.98 0.19 -40.05
N LEU A 877 1.48 -1.00 -40.29
CA LEU A 877 1.43 -1.68 -41.59
C LEU A 877 0.13 -2.47 -41.79
N ALA A 878 -0.30 -3.21 -40.79
CA ALA A 878 -1.46 -4.14 -40.86
C ALA A 878 -2.80 -3.41 -40.98
N ILE A 879 -3.04 -2.39 -40.13
CA ILE A 879 -4.34 -1.69 -40.05
C ILE A 879 -4.69 -1.02 -41.38
N PRO A 880 -3.81 -0.22 -42.03
CA PRO A 880 -4.11 0.34 -43.36
C PRO A 880 -4.33 -0.71 -44.44
N LEU A 881 -3.59 -1.83 -44.39
CA LEU A 881 -3.73 -2.93 -45.36
C LEU A 881 -5.09 -3.62 -45.27
N VAL A 882 -5.51 -3.97 -44.04
CA VAL A 882 -6.81 -4.61 -43.79
C VAL A 882 -7.96 -3.68 -44.20
N THR A 883 -7.87 -2.40 -43.79
CA THR A 883 -8.89 -1.39 -44.09
C THR A 883 -9.00 -1.15 -45.63
N TYR A 884 -7.86 -1.08 -46.29
CA TYR A 884 -7.88 -0.92 -47.77
C TYR A 884 -8.50 -2.14 -48.47
N ARG A 885 -8.20 -3.37 -48.05
CA ARG A 885 -8.79 -4.58 -48.61
C ARG A 885 -10.31 -4.61 -48.51
N SER A 886 -10.88 -4.14 -47.39
CA SER A 886 -12.33 -4.06 -47.20
C SER A 886 -12.99 -3.04 -48.15
N THR A 887 -12.30 -1.95 -48.47
CA THR A 887 -12.80 -0.85 -49.29
C THR A 887 -12.55 -1.08 -50.79
N ALA A 888 -11.52 -1.88 -51.16
CA ALA A 888 -11.10 -2.13 -52.55
C ALA A 888 -12.03 -3.06 -53.37
N LYS A 889 -13.07 -3.60 -52.77
CA LYS A 889 -14.06 -4.49 -53.45
C LYS A 889 -14.92 -3.79 -54.49
N GLN A 890 -14.99 -2.45 -54.50
CA GLN A 890 -15.75 -1.64 -55.48
C GLN A 890 -14.84 -1.26 -56.67
N SER A 891 -15.40 -1.23 -57.88
CA SER A 891 -14.70 -0.82 -59.11
C SER A 891 -14.30 0.67 -59.05
N ILE A 892 -13.28 1.06 -59.86
CA ILE A 892 -12.83 2.46 -59.91
C ILE A 892 -13.96 3.37 -60.37
N VAL A 893 -14.73 2.93 -61.37
CA VAL A 893 -15.87 3.66 -61.96
C VAL A 893 -16.99 3.86 -60.91
N GLU A 894 -17.28 2.83 -60.13
CA GLU A 894 -18.28 2.88 -59.07
C GLU A 894 -17.91 3.87 -57.95
N ARG A 895 -16.58 3.95 -57.62
CA ARG A 895 -16.04 4.91 -56.62
C ARG A 895 -16.04 6.36 -57.14
N LEU A 896 -15.96 6.57 -58.43
CA LEU A 896 -16.07 7.90 -59.05
C LEU A 896 -17.52 8.37 -59.12
N ARG A 897 -18.47 7.45 -59.21
CA ARG A 897 -19.91 7.72 -59.41
C ARG A 897 -20.68 7.90 -58.05
N THR A 898 -20.12 7.51 -56.93
CA THR A 898 -20.78 7.57 -55.63
C THR A 898 -20.90 8.97 -55.01
N ASP A 899 -20.43 10.03 -55.67
CA ASP A 899 -20.58 11.41 -55.23
C ASP A 899 -21.57 12.24 -56.05
N GLU A 900 -22.24 11.65 -57.06
CA GLU A 900 -23.48 12.17 -57.66
C GLU A 900 -24.70 11.64 -56.96
#